data_241b1a24b1106f01db9fe5df1bfd422b
#
_entry.id   241b1a24b1106f01db9fe5df1bfd422b
#
_cell.length_a   1.000
_cell.length_b   1.000
_cell.length_c   1.000
_cell.angle_alpha   90.00
_cell.angle_beta   90.00
_cell.angle_gamma   90.00
#
_symmetry.space_group_name_H-M   'P 1'
#
loop_
_entity.id
_entity.type
_entity.pdbx_description
1 polymer ?
#
loop_
_entity_poly.entity_id
_entity_poly.type
_entity_poly.pdbx_seq_one_letter_code
_entity_poly.pdbx_strand_id
1 'polypeptide(L)'
;MDIAAESVEFNRKESTFTAKGKVELKEGTKTLSADHVTYNQDSGDVWAEGSVLFQDGEDVIRAERMTFNLLTKEGTIEKGDIFLKKHNFYILGDEIRKTGESTYVITRGAFTTCGWDKPAWKFTANNVNVTMEGYATTNAAFFRILDQPVFYLPWGMFPVKSERQSGLLLPELIFSSSDGVKLTESFFWAISREQDATISLQWIEQRGFKPGLEYRYAFTEDLKGTWQGTIIDDMKYNHTRYRIEGEHDQQAYKGLTLKSKIDYVSDKDYLQDFGTSALERSENSVRSTIFAEQSLKKSLLTAETTYFKNLLQKNNDATLQYLPFISFFTEYIPLFKEKLYGEITSDLVNFERKEGDTYARMTVEPTLRIPYQFKGFNFLASGSYIGKLYAVNQENPNQNETKTFNTYKIAGDANVPLARMYQTDLFNLGTMQSVIKPRLQYTFIPTNHVSNLPTIDPSDLVVETNTITYSLNHYLNALSKQGAREVSLLEVEQTYSLSGDLPASSLYSGSGHKLSDIHVRLTMVPTTTLSFANESFIDVYGEGFRTARNSFTYVQPSLFTTSVAHTYTKDLTNEMLWSLGGKYRDFEGRMHIRYSIKDSSWIDTLYSITYQPKCWSFTVTLTQSRRPNDTSIKFNVGLPGFTTKSGG
;
A
#
# COMPACT_ATOMS: atom_id res chain seq x y z
N MET A 1 -37.06 40.88 -2.26
CA MET A 1 -36.51 41.06 -0.89
C MET A 1 -37.66 41.34 0.08
N ASP A 2 -37.84 40.50 1.07
CA ASP A 2 -38.90 40.61 2.09
C ASP A 2 -38.29 41.18 3.38
N ILE A 3 -38.98 42.16 4.00
CA ILE A 3 -38.51 42.83 5.21
C ILE A 3 -39.57 42.65 6.29
N ALA A 4 -39.18 42.12 7.46
CA ALA A 4 -39.98 42.06 8.65
C ALA A 4 -39.25 42.80 9.79
N ALA A 5 -39.92 43.75 10.49
CA ALA A 5 -39.37 44.50 11.62
C ALA A 5 -40.50 45.08 12.45
N GLU A 6 -40.19 45.53 13.68
CA GLU A 6 -41.17 46.22 14.52
C GLU A 6 -41.51 47.61 13.96
N SER A 7 -40.53 48.31 13.34
CA SER A 7 -40.76 49.57 12.63
C SER A 7 -39.85 49.67 11.39
N VAL A 8 -40.37 50.24 10.30
CA VAL A 8 -39.64 50.54 9.07
C VAL A 8 -39.94 52.00 8.68
N GLU A 9 -38.89 52.79 8.55
CA GLU A 9 -38.96 54.22 8.17
C GLU A 9 -38.23 54.39 6.83
N PHE A 10 -38.76 55.23 5.91
CA PHE A 10 -38.11 55.61 4.65
C PHE A 10 -37.85 57.11 4.61
N ASN A 11 -36.60 57.51 4.56
CA ASN A 11 -36.19 58.87 4.35
C ASN A 11 -35.98 59.15 2.85
N ARG A 12 -36.94 59.87 2.23
CA ARG A 12 -36.90 60.22 0.80
C ARG A 12 -35.75 61.11 0.38
N LYS A 13 -35.23 61.97 1.27
CA LYS A 13 -34.14 62.87 0.94
C LYS A 13 -32.79 62.17 0.85
N GLU A 14 -32.61 61.10 1.59
CA GLU A 14 -31.36 60.35 1.69
C GLU A 14 -31.50 58.95 1.03
N SER A 15 -32.64 58.67 0.42
CA SER A 15 -32.95 57.37 -0.18
C SER A 15 -32.65 56.16 0.76
N THR A 16 -32.94 56.33 2.05
CA THR A 16 -32.52 55.42 3.12
C THR A 16 -33.71 54.78 3.79
N PHE A 17 -33.71 53.44 3.82
CA PHE A 17 -34.60 52.64 4.66
C PHE A 17 -33.94 52.35 5.99
N THR A 18 -34.66 52.51 7.07
CA THR A 18 -34.22 52.16 8.44
C THR A 18 -35.26 51.23 9.07
N ALA A 19 -34.84 50.03 9.41
CA ALA A 19 -35.65 49.01 10.09
C ALA A 19 -35.13 48.83 11.53
N LYS A 20 -36.03 48.74 12.51
CA LYS A 20 -35.69 48.61 13.92
C LYS A 20 -36.57 47.53 14.57
N GLY A 21 -35.98 46.80 15.53
CA GLY A 21 -36.61 45.79 16.36
C GLY A 21 -36.82 44.46 15.61
N LYS A 22 -36.03 43.43 15.94
CA LYS A 22 -36.09 42.07 15.37
C LYS A 22 -36.18 42.08 13.86
N VAL A 23 -35.29 42.83 13.20
CA VAL A 23 -35.29 42.95 11.76
C VAL A 23 -34.91 41.61 11.12
N GLU A 24 -35.69 41.19 10.14
CA GLU A 24 -35.41 40.01 9.29
C GLU A 24 -35.54 40.41 7.82
N LEU A 25 -34.47 40.24 7.07
CA LEU A 25 -34.43 40.45 5.62
C LEU A 25 -34.25 39.10 4.92
N LYS A 26 -35.09 38.82 3.94
CA LYS A 26 -35.02 37.57 3.15
C LYS A 26 -34.91 37.82 1.67
N GLU A 27 -33.94 37.17 1.01
CA GLU A 27 -33.78 37.15 -0.44
C GLU A 27 -33.27 35.79 -0.93
N GLY A 28 -34.16 35.00 -1.49
CA GLY A 28 -33.84 33.61 -1.89
C GLY A 28 -33.40 32.75 -0.70
N THR A 29 -32.15 32.23 -0.76
CA THR A 29 -31.55 31.42 0.34
C THR A 29 -30.92 32.26 1.43
N LYS A 30 -30.83 33.60 1.25
CA LYS A 30 -30.15 34.50 2.15
C LYS A 30 -31.13 35.08 3.17
N THR A 31 -30.72 35.06 4.43
CA THR A 31 -31.44 35.67 5.53
C THR A 31 -30.48 36.52 6.37
N LEU A 32 -30.82 37.76 6.63
CA LEU A 32 -30.11 38.66 7.56
C LEU A 32 -31.06 39.01 8.71
N SER A 33 -30.62 38.73 9.94
CA SER A 33 -31.33 39.15 11.14
C SER A 33 -30.44 40.09 11.97
N ALA A 34 -31.00 41.18 12.52
CA ALA A 34 -30.30 42.13 13.36
C ALA A 34 -31.31 42.96 14.23
N ASP A 35 -30.82 43.69 15.20
CA ASP A 35 -31.66 44.59 15.98
C ASP A 35 -31.99 45.87 15.22
N HIS A 36 -31.03 46.34 14.39
CA HIS A 36 -31.16 47.56 13.57
C HIS A 36 -30.50 47.36 12.20
N VAL A 37 -31.21 47.73 11.14
CA VAL A 37 -30.68 47.70 9.76
C VAL A 37 -30.99 48.99 9.06
N THR A 38 -29.97 49.58 8.39
CA THR A 38 -30.12 50.71 7.51
C THR A 38 -29.67 50.33 6.10
N TYR A 39 -30.47 50.67 5.10
CA TYR A 39 -30.17 50.44 3.69
C TYR A 39 -30.33 51.69 2.88
N ASN A 40 -29.27 52.14 2.20
CA ASN A 40 -29.28 53.25 1.26
C ASN A 40 -29.47 52.73 -0.16
N GLN A 41 -30.58 53.10 -0.80
CA GLN A 41 -30.96 52.59 -2.12
C GLN A 41 -30.05 53.12 -3.24
N ASP A 42 -29.49 54.34 -3.10
CA ASP A 42 -28.67 54.98 -4.14
C ASP A 42 -27.22 54.47 -4.12
N SER A 43 -26.63 54.35 -2.93
CA SER A 43 -25.26 53.86 -2.76
C SER A 43 -25.17 52.34 -2.67
N GLY A 44 -26.25 51.63 -2.39
CA GLY A 44 -26.27 50.21 -2.16
C GLY A 44 -25.72 49.76 -0.80
N ASP A 45 -25.44 50.68 0.12
CA ASP A 45 -24.87 50.41 1.43
C ASP A 45 -25.92 49.83 2.40
N VAL A 46 -25.59 48.73 3.02
CA VAL A 46 -26.32 48.07 4.11
C VAL A 46 -25.49 48.15 5.37
N TRP A 47 -26.09 48.59 6.47
CA TRP A 47 -25.48 48.64 7.78
C TRP A 47 -26.40 47.92 8.77
N ALA A 48 -25.89 46.89 9.45
CA ALA A 48 -26.60 46.07 10.41
C ALA A 48 -25.87 46.07 11.75
N GLU A 49 -26.61 46.23 12.85
CA GLU A 49 -26.08 46.30 14.20
C GLU A 49 -26.97 45.55 15.19
N GLY A 50 -26.32 44.96 16.21
CA GLY A 50 -26.96 44.23 17.30
C GLY A 50 -27.37 42.81 16.88
N SER A 51 -26.72 41.82 17.47
CA SER A 51 -27.00 40.40 17.27
C SER A 51 -27.12 39.98 15.79
N VAL A 52 -26.23 40.52 14.95
CA VAL A 52 -26.27 40.29 13.51
C VAL A 52 -26.04 38.83 13.19
N LEU A 53 -26.99 38.22 12.46
CA LEU A 53 -26.93 36.83 11.95
C LEU A 53 -27.24 36.85 10.45
N PHE A 54 -26.24 36.51 9.63
CA PHE A 54 -26.42 36.31 8.20
C PHE A 54 -26.27 34.83 7.86
N GLN A 55 -27.20 34.29 7.07
CA GLN A 55 -27.20 32.94 6.60
C GLN A 55 -27.34 32.92 5.08
N ASP A 56 -26.55 32.08 4.40
CA ASP A 56 -26.70 31.75 2.98
C ASP A 56 -26.57 30.23 2.81
N GLY A 57 -27.72 29.57 2.68
CA GLY A 57 -27.78 28.12 2.76
C GLY A 57 -27.36 27.60 4.15
N GLU A 58 -26.25 26.86 4.20
CA GLU A 58 -25.68 26.33 5.46
C GLU A 58 -24.50 27.19 6.00
N ASP A 59 -24.05 28.20 5.25
CA ASP A 59 -23.02 29.13 5.69
C ASP A 59 -23.61 30.16 6.66
N VAL A 60 -22.91 30.45 7.74
CA VAL A 60 -23.39 31.31 8.83
C VAL A 60 -22.33 32.36 9.19
N ILE A 61 -22.76 33.62 9.29
CA ILE A 61 -21.96 34.73 9.81
C ILE A 61 -22.68 35.32 11.02
N ARG A 62 -22.00 35.45 12.13
CA ARG A 62 -22.47 36.18 13.32
C ARG A 62 -21.54 37.36 13.57
N ALA A 63 -22.09 38.47 13.98
CA ALA A 63 -21.32 39.68 14.24
C ALA A 63 -21.99 40.62 15.23
N GLU A 64 -21.21 41.50 15.85
CA GLU A 64 -21.77 42.65 16.61
C GLU A 64 -22.30 43.71 15.64
N ARG A 65 -21.53 43.97 14.56
CA ARG A 65 -21.85 44.91 13.49
C ARG A 65 -21.40 44.36 12.13
N MET A 66 -22.17 44.66 11.11
CA MET A 66 -21.88 44.29 9.72
C MET A 66 -22.21 45.45 8.79
N THR A 67 -21.26 45.83 7.93
CA THR A 67 -21.49 46.75 6.81
C THR A 67 -21.26 46.00 5.50
N PHE A 68 -22.11 46.21 4.52
CA PHE A 68 -22.01 45.56 3.22
C PHE A 68 -22.58 46.43 2.11
N ASN A 69 -21.87 46.54 1.01
CA ASN A 69 -22.34 47.26 -0.17
C ASN A 69 -22.85 46.25 -1.23
N LEU A 70 -24.11 46.37 -1.60
CA LEU A 70 -24.80 45.47 -2.52
C LEU A 70 -24.27 45.58 -3.97
N LEU A 71 -23.66 46.76 -4.33
CA LEU A 71 -23.16 47.01 -5.67
C LEU A 71 -21.72 46.55 -5.83
N THR A 72 -20.82 46.88 -4.91
CA THR A 72 -19.40 46.51 -4.92
C THR A 72 -19.15 45.13 -4.34
N LYS A 73 -20.10 44.60 -3.55
CA LYS A 73 -20.00 43.34 -2.80
C LYS A 73 -18.85 43.35 -1.78
N GLU A 74 -18.39 44.46 -1.37
CA GLU A 74 -17.41 44.70 -0.30
C GLU A 74 -18.12 44.94 1.03
N GLY A 75 -17.42 44.71 2.14
CA GLY A 75 -18.01 44.89 3.47
C GLY A 75 -17.05 44.61 4.60
N THR A 76 -17.50 44.97 5.81
CA THR A 76 -16.75 44.74 7.05
C THR A 76 -17.63 44.11 8.09
N ILE A 77 -17.11 43.13 8.80
CA ILE A 77 -17.72 42.43 9.91
C ILE A 77 -16.88 42.71 11.14
N GLU A 78 -17.47 43.30 12.18
CA GLU A 78 -16.80 43.62 13.44
C GLU A 78 -17.17 42.56 14.50
N LYS A 79 -16.14 42.03 15.21
CA LYS A 79 -16.22 40.98 16.19
C LYS A 79 -17.06 39.80 15.67
N GLY A 80 -16.66 39.30 14.51
CA GLY A 80 -17.40 38.29 13.75
C GLY A 80 -16.86 36.89 13.86
N ASP A 81 -17.78 35.92 13.78
CA ASP A 81 -17.47 34.53 13.49
C ASP A 81 -18.17 34.09 12.20
N ILE A 82 -17.42 33.37 11.37
CA ILE A 82 -17.89 32.82 10.09
C ILE A 82 -17.77 31.30 10.13
N PHE A 83 -18.82 30.61 9.80
CA PHE A 83 -18.83 29.18 9.53
C PHE A 83 -19.10 28.93 8.04
N LEU A 84 -18.15 28.28 7.36
CA LEU A 84 -18.26 27.87 5.97
C LEU A 84 -18.46 26.34 5.90
N LYS A 85 -19.69 25.92 5.64
CA LYS A 85 -20.10 24.51 5.68
C LYS A 85 -19.36 23.64 4.68
N LYS A 86 -19.19 24.10 3.44
CA LYS A 86 -18.50 23.36 2.36
C LYS A 86 -17.12 22.86 2.77
N HIS A 87 -16.41 23.64 3.60
CA HIS A 87 -15.04 23.35 4.02
C HIS A 87 -14.93 22.97 5.50
N ASN A 88 -16.03 23.04 6.25
CA ASN A 88 -16.05 22.93 7.71
C ASN A 88 -15.06 23.90 8.37
N PHE A 89 -14.99 25.14 7.87
CA PHE A 89 -14.09 26.17 8.35
C PHE A 89 -14.81 27.09 9.32
N TYR A 90 -14.17 27.34 10.45
CA TYR A 90 -14.57 28.29 11.45
C TYR A 90 -13.52 29.40 11.51
N ILE A 91 -13.92 30.64 11.20
CA ILE A 91 -13.06 31.81 11.15
C ILE A 91 -13.58 32.82 12.16
N LEU A 92 -12.70 33.38 13.00
CA LEU A 92 -12.98 34.38 13.98
C LEU A 92 -12.08 35.57 13.71
N GLY A 93 -12.60 36.80 13.87
CA GLY A 93 -11.81 38.01 13.71
C GLY A 93 -12.41 39.19 14.46
N ASP A 94 -11.55 40.03 15.00
CA ASP A 94 -12.01 41.29 15.57
C ASP A 94 -12.56 42.22 14.48
N GLU A 95 -11.93 42.19 13.32
CA GLU A 95 -12.42 42.79 12.08
C GLU A 95 -12.15 41.84 10.90
N ILE A 96 -13.19 41.58 10.11
CA ILE A 96 -13.10 40.79 8.87
C ILE A 96 -13.57 41.69 7.75
N ARG A 97 -12.66 42.11 6.88
CA ARG A 97 -12.94 43.00 5.75
C ARG A 97 -12.91 42.23 4.44
N LYS A 98 -14.02 42.23 3.74
CA LYS A 98 -14.09 41.75 2.36
C LYS A 98 -13.66 42.87 1.42
N THR A 99 -12.53 42.70 0.74
CA THR A 99 -11.86 43.71 -0.11
C THR A 99 -11.98 43.44 -1.61
N GLY A 100 -12.74 42.44 -1.97
CA GLY A 100 -13.01 42.07 -3.35
C GLY A 100 -13.90 40.85 -3.44
N GLU A 101 -14.11 40.29 -4.63
CA GLU A 101 -15.08 39.21 -4.86
C GLU A 101 -14.74 37.97 -4.03
N SER A 102 -13.45 37.61 -3.93
CA SER A 102 -12.96 36.44 -3.21
C SER A 102 -11.86 36.72 -2.18
N THR A 103 -11.59 37.99 -1.89
CA THR A 103 -10.48 38.39 -1.01
C THR A 103 -10.97 38.96 0.31
N TYR A 104 -10.31 38.58 1.42
CA TYR A 104 -10.62 38.99 2.78
C TYR A 104 -9.34 39.32 3.52
N VAL A 105 -9.42 40.34 4.39
CA VAL A 105 -8.39 40.70 5.35
C VAL A 105 -8.97 40.52 6.74
N ILE A 106 -8.32 39.75 7.60
CA ILE A 106 -8.79 39.43 8.95
C ILE A 106 -7.78 39.97 9.95
N THR A 107 -8.24 40.81 10.85
CA THR A 107 -7.42 41.41 11.93
C THR A 107 -7.65 40.63 13.21
N ARG A 108 -6.58 40.20 13.89
CA ARG A 108 -6.59 39.34 15.08
C ARG A 108 -7.49 38.12 14.88
N GLY A 109 -7.15 37.35 13.85
CA GLY A 109 -7.93 36.23 13.40
C GLY A 109 -7.60 34.93 14.13
N ALA A 110 -8.60 34.06 14.21
CA ALA A 110 -8.43 32.65 14.54
C ALA A 110 -9.12 31.78 13.50
N PHE A 111 -8.53 30.66 13.22
CA PHE A 111 -9.03 29.65 12.25
C PHE A 111 -8.96 28.26 12.82
N THR A 112 -10.01 27.46 12.63
CA THR A 112 -10.04 26.05 12.98
C THR A 112 -11.03 25.26 12.10
N THR A 113 -10.89 23.94 12.05
CA THR A 113 -11.91 23.02 11.51
C THR A 113 -12.71 22.33 12.64
N CYS A 114 -12.42 22.66 13.89
CA CYS A 114 -13.19 22.26 15.06
C CYS A 114 -14.31 23.26 15.35
N GLY A 115 -15.43 22.81 15.94
CA GLY A 115 -16.47 23.74 16.38
C GLY A 115 -15.96 24.77 17.41
N TRP A 116 -16.56 25.96 17.45
CA TRP A 116 -16.11 27.10 18.28
C TRP A 116 -16.18 26.88 19.79
N ASP A 117 -17.10 26.07 20.29
CA ASP A 117 -17.36 25.98 21.74
C ASP A 117 -16.12 25.61 22.56
N LYS A 118 -15.22 24.81 22.04
CA LYS A 118 -13.89 24.49 22.59
C LYS A 118 -13.06 23.84 21.48
N PRO A 119 -12.46 24.60 20.56
CA PRO A 119 -11.65 24.03 19.50
C PRO A 119 -10.43 23.34 20.10
N ALA A 120 -10.25 22.06 19.78
CA ALA A 120 -9.09 21.31 20.23
C ALA A 120 -7.79 21.86 19.65
N TRP A 121 -7.86 22.51 18.49
CA TRP A 121 -6.75 23.25 17.89
C TRP A 121 -7.25 24.48 17.14
N LYS A 122 -6.42 25.49 17.07
CA LYS A 122 -6.63 26.69 16.25
C LYS A 122 -5.32 27.34 15.84
N PHE A 123 -5.32 27.97 14.68
CA PHE A 123 -4.32 28.98 14.33
C PHE A 123 -4.81 30.35 14.77
N THR A 124 -3.94 31.15 15.35
CA THR A 124 -4.21 32.56 15.67
C THR A 124 -3.13 33.42 15.05
N ALA A 125 -3.52 34.56 14.46
CA ALA A 125 -2.59 35.47 13.82
C ALA A 125 -3.10 36.92 13.88
N ASN A 126 -2.18 37.92 13.84
CA ASN A 126 -2.54 39.32 13.89
C ASN A 126 -3.19 39.81 12.61
N ASN A 127 -2.67 39.40 11.44
CA ASN A 127 -3.22 39.74 10.13
C ASN A 127 -3.22 38.53 9.25
N VAL A 128 -4.36 38.20 8.66
CA VAL A 128 -4.53 37.09 7.70
C VAL A 128 -5.14 37.66 6.42
N ASN A 129 -4.45 37.48 5.30
CA ASN A 129 -4.99 37.79 3.98
C ASN A 129 -5.48 36.46 3.37
N VAL A 130 -6.75 36.40 3.06
CA VAL A 130 -7.40 35.19 2.52
C VAL A 130 -7.85 35.43 1.09
N THR A 131 -7.45 34.59 0.17
CA THR A 131 -8.06 34.49 -1.15
C THR A 131 -8.82 33.16 -1.21
N MET A 132 -10.15 33.22 -1.26
CA MET A 132 -10.99 32.03 -1.36
C MET A 132 -10.65 31.27 -2.63
N GLU A 133 -10.69 29.93 -2.55
CA GLU A 133 -10.21 29.02 -3.61
C GLU A 133 -8.71 29.24 -3.98
N GLY A 134 -7.96 29.87 -3.10
CA GLY A 134 -6.52 30.14 -3.19
C GLY A 134 -5.82 29.85 -1.87
N TYR A 135 -5.12 30.84 -1.34
CA TYR A 135 -4.34 30.74 -0.10
C TYR A 135 -4.75 31.79 0.93
N ALA A 136 -4.62 31.40 2.21
CA ALA A 136 -4.51 32.35 3.31
C ALA A 136 -3.03 32.56 3.66
N THR A 137 -2.57 33.79 3.66
CA THR A 137 -1.21 34.16 4.07
C THR A 137 -1.26 34.96 5.36
N THR A 138 -0.29 34.76 6.23
CA THR A 138 -0.24 35.43 7.52
C THR A 138 1.19 35.63 7.99
N ASN A 139 1.37 36.64 8.84
CA ASN A 139 2.60 36.88 9.58
C ASN A 139 2.34 36.64 11.08
N ALA A 140 3.34 36.09 11.78
CA ALA A 140 3.30 35.84 13.21
C ALA A 140 2.08 34.98 13.65
N ALA A 141 1.96 33.78 13.08
CA ALA A 141 0.91 32.82 13.44
C ALA A 141 1.36 31.92 14.59
N PHE A 142 0.42 31.60 15.48
CA PHE A 142 0.59 30.58 16.50
C PHE A 142 -0.36 29.44 16.25
N PHE A 143 0.17 28.25 16.21
CA PHE A 143 -0.64 27.01 16.31
C PHE A 143 -0.86 26.71 17.79
N ARG A 144 -2.12 26.56 18.17
CA ARG A 144 -2.53 26.32 19.55
C ARG A 144 -3.29 25.00 19.65
N ILE A 145 -2.96 24.23 20.68
CA ILE A 145 -3.71 23.03 21.09
C ILE A 145 -4.27 23.33 22.48
N LEU A 146 -5.60 23.16 22.66
CA LEU A 146 -6.31 23.51 23.90
C LEU A 146 -5.89 24.89 24.45
N ASP A 147 -5.85 25.89 23.56
CA ASP A 147 -5.44 27.27 23.81
C ASP A 147 -3.95 27.49 24.18
N GLN A 148 -3.15 26.43 24.36
CA GLN A 148 -1.71 26.56 24.60
C GLN A 148 -0.95 26.73 23.27
N PRO A 149 -0.06 27.75 23.15
CA PRO A 149 0.77 27.91 21.96
C PRO A 149 1.82 26.79 21.89
N VAL A 150 1.75 25.97 20.85
CA VAL A 150 2.64 24.82 20.66
C VAL A 150 3.71 25.12 19.61
N PHE A 151 3.36 25.91 18.59
CA PHE A 151 4.26 26.23 17.49
C PHE A 151 4.05 27.66 17.00
N TYR A 152 5.16 28.35 16.66
CA TYR A 152 5.16 29.70 16.11
C TYR A 152 5.67 29.69 14.67
N LEU A 153 4.91 30.31 13.77
CA LEU A 153 5.24 30.53 12.36
C LEU A 153 5.49 32.04 12.15
N PRO A 154 6.73 32.47 11.85
CA PRO A 154 7.00 33.86 11.51
C PRO A 154 6.21 34.32 10.28
N TRP A 155 6.03 33.43 9.32
CA TRP A 155 5.20 33.56 8.13
C TRP A 155 4.54 32.22 7.84
N GLY A 156 3.29 32.23 7.38
CA GLY A 156 2.53 31.04 7.03
C GLY A 156 1.69 31.25 5.78
N MET A 157 1.57 30.20 4.99
CA MET A 157 0.68 30.12 3.84
C MET A 157 -0.13 28.82 3.94
N PHE A 158 -1.44 28.94 3.98
CA PHE A 158 -2.36 27.82 4.15
C PHE A 158 -3.33 27.75 2.97
N PRO A 159 -3.59 26.59 2.38
CA PRO A 159 -4.58 26.44 1.33
C PRO A 159 -6.00 26.66 1.87
N VAL A 160 -6.80 27.46 1.16
CA VAL A 160 -8.22 27.77 1.46
C VAL A 160 -9.08 27.23 0.32
N LYS A 161 -8.82 25.99 -0.09
CA LYS A 161 -9.46 25.35 -1.24
C LYS A 161 -9.88 23.92 -0.90
N SER A 162 -10.95 23.46 -1.52
CA SER A 162 -11.38 22.05 -1.44
C SER A 162 -10.53 21.14 -2.32
N GLU A 163 -9.83 21.68 -3.31
CA GLU A 163 -8.94 20.94 -4.20
C GLU A 163 -7.53 20.85 -3.61
N ARG A 164 -6.79 19.85 -4.08
CA ARG A 164 -5.40 19.57 -3.74
C ARG A 164 -4.49 20.78 -4.01
N GLN A 165 -3.75 21.27 -3.03
CA GLN A 165 -2.88 22.44 -3.16
C GLN A 165 -1.50 22.20 -2.54
N SER A 166 -0.50 22.97 -3.05
CA SER A 166 0.85 22.98 -2.50
C SER A 166 0.89 23.65 -1.12
N GLY A 167 1.73 23.12 -0.23
CA GLY A 167 1.91 23.68 1.11
C GLY A 167 2.85 22.86 1.97
N LEU A 168 3.27 23.44 3.09
CA LEU A 168 4.03 22.73 4.11
C LEU A 168 3.12 21.69 4.80
N LEU A 169 3.64 20.50 5.01
CA LEU A 169 3.00 19.47 5.81
C LEU A 169 3.37 19.66 7.28
N LEU A 170 2.65 18.98 8.16
CA LEU A 170 3.01 19.03 9.58
C LEU A 170 4.33 18.29 9.81
N PRO A 171 5.23 18.85 10.63
CA PRO A 171 6.52 18.23 10.90
C PRO A 171 6.34 16.90 11.65
N GLU A 172 7.22 15.95 11.32
CA GLU A 172 7.30 14.66 12.00
C GLU A 172 8.47 14.65 12.97
N LEU A 173 8.22 14.21 14.20
CA LEU A 173 9.22 14.13 15.27
C LEU A 173 9.36 12.68 15.75
N ILE A 174 10.60 12.16 15.73
CA ILE A 174 10.96 10.83 16.20
C ILE A 174 12.14 10.93 17.17
N PHE A 175 12.05 10.25 18.29
CA PHE A 175 13.16 10.04 19.20
C PHE A 175 13.65 8.59 19.06
N SER A 176 14.90 8.41 18.70
CA SER A 176 15.54 7.12 18.45
C SER A 176 16.71 6.94 19.40
N SER A 177 16.84 5.76 20.00
CA SER A 177 17.97 5.45 20.88
C SER A 177 19.29 5.31 20.12
N SER A 178 19.23 4.97 18.82
CA SER A 178 20.41 4.72 17.98
C SER A 178 20.85 5.93 17.15
N ASP A 179 19.94 6.84 16.82
CA ASP A 179 20.19 7.98 15.91
C ASP A 179 19.88 9.35 16.53
N GLY A 180 19.37 9.39 17.78
CA GLY A 180 18.98 10.62 18.46
C GLY A 180 17.64 11.17 17.94
N VAL A 181 17.51 12.47 17.95
CA VAL A 181 16.31 13.17 17.47
C VAL A 181 16.28 13.19 15.95
N LYS A 182 15.12 12.86 15.37
CA LYS A 182 14.86 13.00 13.93
C LYS A 182 13.69 13.97 13.75
N LEU A 183 13.92 15.02 12.99
CA LEU A 183 12.90 16.02 12.64
C LEU A 183 12.76 16.05 11.13
N THR A 184 11.57 15.81 10.63
CA THR A 184 11.27 15.86 9.19
C THR A 184 10.30 16.99 8.91
N GLU A 185 10.67 17.88 8.00
CA GLU A 185 9.81 18.88 7.41
C GLU A 185 9.57 18.53 5.94
N SER A 186 8.34 18.68 5.47
CA SER A 186 7.97 18.31 4.11
C SER A 186 7.11 19.38 3.45
N PHE A 187 7.38 19.63 2.17
CA PHE A 187 6.59 20.49 1.31
C PHE A 187 5.90 19.65 0.23
N PHE A 188 4.58 19.68 0.26
CA PHE A 188 3.76 19.06 -0.79
C PHE A 188 3.60 20.05 -1.94
N TRP A 189 3.93 19.63 -3.16
CA TRP A 189 3.81 20.42 -4.38
C TRP A 189 2.76 19.79 -5.31
N ALA A 190 1.58 20.40 -5.38
CA ALA A 190 0.54 20.07 -6.35
C ALA A 190 0.93 20.69 -7.71
N ILE A 191 1.63 19.94 -8.55
CA ILE A 191 2.13 20.44 -9.85
C ILE A 191 0.97 20.60 -10.83
N SER A 192 0.09 19.58 -10.93
CA SER A 192 -1.15 19.60 -11.71
C SER A 192 -2.19 18.67 -11.08
N ARG A 193 -3.32 18.47 -11.74
CA ARG A 193 -4.33 17.47 -11.29
C ARG A 193 -3.80 16.05 -11.35
N GLU A 194 -2.95 15.77 -12.33
CA GLU A 194 -2.43 14.45 -12.66
C GLU A 194 -1.08 14.16 -12.00
N GLN A 195 -0.42 15.15 -11.37
CA GLN A 195 0.91 14.97 -10.81
C GLN A 195 1.18 15.84 -9.60
N ASP A 196 1.95 15.32 -8.68
CA ASP A 196 2.45 16.00 -7.49
C ASP A 196 3.84 15.54 -7.09
N ALA A 197 4.45 16.31 -6.22
CA ALA A 197 5.69 15.96 -5.56
C ALA A 197 5.64 16.28 -4.07
N THR A 198 6.38 15.52 -3.27
CA THR A 198 6.67 15.85 -1.87
C THR A 198 8.17 15.98 -1.70
N ILE A 199 8.61 17.17 -1.32
CA ILE A 199 10.01 17.44 -1.02
C ILE A 199 10.15 17.38 0.50
N SER A 200 11.02 16.54 1.02
CA SER A 200 11.25 16.38 2.46
C SER A 200 12.68 16.70 2.83
N LEU A 201 12.86 17.23 4.01
CA LEU A 201 14.17 17.41 4.64
C LEU A 201 14.10 16.83 6.05
N GLN A 202 14.80 15.73 6.27
CA GLN A 202 14.93 15.13 7.59
C GLN A 202 16.28 15.47 8.18
N TRP A 203 16.28 16.06 9.36
CA TRP A 203 17.47 16.20 10.19
C TRP A 203 17.53 15.03 11.17
N ILE A 204 18.67 14.33 11.18
CA ILE A 204 18.97 13.21 12.06
C ILE A 204 20.18 13.60 12.89
N GLU A 205 20.00 13.73 14.20
CA GLU A 205 21.00 14.28 15.13
C GLU A 205 22.38 13.63 14.98
N GLN A 206 22.46 12.31 14.86
CA GLN A 206 23.74 11.58 14.77
C GLN A 206 24.22 11.30 13.34
N ARG A 207 23.43 11.68 12.30
CA ARG A 207 23.77 11.32 10.91
C ARG A 207 23.82 12.51 9.95
N GLY A 208 23.13 13.60 10.23
CA GLY A 208 23.07 14.78 9.37
C GLY A 208 21.74 14.99 8.68
N PHE A 209 21.77 15.70 7.55
CA PHE A 209 20.57 16.04 6.77
C PHE A 209 20.33 15.01 5.66
N LYS A 210 19.10 14.53 5.59
CA LYS A 210 18.62 13.57 4.60
C LYS A 210 17.49 14.21 3.77
N PRO A 211 17.78 14.92 2.67
CA PRO A 211 16.77 15.33 1.71
C PRO A 211 16.12 14.14 1.02
N GLY A 212 14.83 14.30 0.71
CA GLY A 212 14.03 13.32 0.00
C GLY A 212 13.10 13.98 -1.01
N LEU A 213 12.78 13.27 -2.07
CA LEU A 213 11.82 13.66 -3.09
C LEU A 213 10.93 12.45 -3.39
N GLU A 214 9.63 12.63 -3.28
CA GLU A 214 8.62 11.72 -3.81
C GLU A 214 7.93 12.44 -4.97
N TYR A 215 7.80 11.78 -6.12
CA TYR A 215 7.07 12.27 -7.28
C TYR A 215 6.02 11.25 -7.71
N ARG A 216 4.78 11.68 -7.87
CA ARG A 216 3.64 10.84 -8.26
C ARG A 216 2.94 11.43 -9.47
N TYR A 217 2.53 10.57 -10.38
CA TYR A 217 1.75 10.95 -11.54
C TYR A 217 0.70 9.88 -11.88
N ALA A 218 -0.42 10.34 -12.40
CA ALA A 218 -1.50 9.53 -12.95
C ALA A 218 -2.13 10.31 -14.12
N PHE A 219 -1.45 10.32 -15.27
CA PHE A 219 -1.88 11.07 -16.44
C PHE A 219 -3.14 10.50 -17.05
N THR A 220 -3.32 9.18 -16.95
CA THR A 220 -4.53 8.44 -17.32
C THR A 220 -4.69 7.25 -16.35
N GLU A 221 -5.81 6.52 -16.43
CA GLU A 221 -5.99 5.24 -15.73
C GLU A 221 -4.92 4.23 -16.12
N ASP A 222 -4.43 4.32 -17.35
CA ASP A 222 -3.46 3.43 -17.98
C ASP A 222 -2.00 3.93 -17.90
N LEU A 223 -1.75 5.10 -17.33
CA LEU A 223 -0.40 5.68 -17.22
C LEU A 223 -0.23 6.35 -15.86
N LYS A 224 0.44 5.67 -14.94
CA LYS A 224 0.67 6.12 -13.58
C LYS A 224 2.02 5.63 -13.04
N GLY A 225 2.50 6.31 -12.01
CA GLY A 225 3.71 5.89 -11.33
C GLY A 225 4.00 6.73 -10.09
N THR A 226 4.90 6.19 -9.28
CA THR A 226 5.42 6.84 -8.07
C THR A 226 6.93 6.60 -8.01
N TRP A 227 7.69 7.65 -7.77
CA TRP A 227 9.13 7.63 -7.61
C TRP A 227 9.54 8.30 -6.34
N GLN A 228 10.44 7.70 -5.59
CA GLN A 228 10.99 8.26 -4.37
C GLN A 228 12.51 8.15 -4.38
N GLY A 229 13.16 9.23 -3.99
CA GLY A 229 14.62 9.28 -3.83
C GLY A 229 14.98 9.92 -2.50
N THR A 230 15.97 9.36 -1.82
CA THR A 230 16.56 9.97 -0.61
C THR A 230 18.07 9.88 -0.68
N ILE A 231 18.74 10.88 -0.15
CA ILE A 231 20.22 10.94 -0.10
C ILE A 231 20.64 11.53 1.25
N ILE A 232 21.75 11.06 1.78
CA ILE A 232 22.34 11.57 3.01
C ILE A 232 23.87 11.50 2.91
N ASP A 233 24.54 12.56 3.33
CA ASP A 233 25.95 12.47 3.66
C ASP A 233 26.05 12.03 5.13
N ASP A 234 26.21 10.70 5.30
CA ASP A 234 26.01 10.05 6.60
C ASP A 234 27.25 10.22 7.48
N MET A 235 27.19 11.12 8.45
CA MET A 235 28.30 11.40 9.39
C MET A 235 28.74 10.17 10.20
N LYS A 236 27.85 9.19 10.43
CA LYS A 236 28.16 7.96 11.15
C LYS A 236 29.05 7.01 10.34
N TYR A 237 28.89 6.99 9.02
CA TYR A 237 29.64 6.14 8.10
C TYR A 237 30.69 6.91 7.28
N ASN A 238 30.65 8.24 7.34
CA ASN A 238 31.55 9.16 6.63
C ASN A 238 31.55 8.95 5.10
N HIS A 239 30.38 8.68 4.51
CA HIS A 239 30.17 8.63 3.06
C HIS A 239 28.71 8.91 2.69
N THR A 240 28.49 9.29 1.44
CA THR A 240 27.16 9.55 0.90
C THR A 240 26.41 8.26 0.65
N ARG A 241 25.18 8.19 1.16
CA ARG A 241 24.28 7.05 1.03
C ARG A 241 22.96 7.50 0.40
N TYR A 242 22.36 6.65 -0.41
CA TYR A 242 21.13 6.99 -1.12
C TYR A 242 20.28 5.75 -1.44
N ARG A 243 18.98 5.99 -1.64
CA ARG A 243 18.03 5.04 -2.20
C ARG A 243 17.21 5.70 -3.27
N ILE A 244 16.92 4.96 -4.32
CA ILE A 244 15.96 5.31 -5.36
C ILE A 244 15.00 4.14 -5.47
N GLU A 245 13.72 4.42 -5.28
CA GLU A 245 12.65 3.45 -5.47
C GLU A 245 11.52 4.04 -6.29
N GLY A 246 10.78 3.19 -6.99
CA GLY A 246 9.63 3.66 -7.75
C GLY A 246 8.98 2.57 -8.57
N GLU A 247 7.76 2.87 -8.94
CA GLU A 247 6.92 2.01 -9.76
C GLU A 247 6.31 2.83 -10.91
N HIS A 248 6.28 2.23 -12.09
CA HIS A 248 5.64 2.76 -13.28
C HIS A 248 4.76 1.68 -13.90
N ASP A 249 3.54 2.04 -14.27
CA ASP A 249 2.57 1.17 -14.93
C ASP A 249 1.97 1.91 -16.13
N GLN A 250 2.08 1.31 -17.31
CA GLN A 250 1.61 1.89 -18.55
C GLN A 250 1.03 0.83 -19.49
N GLN A 251 -0.20 1.06 -19.95
CA GLN A 251 -0.75 0.42 -21.14
C GLN A 251 -0.36 1.26 -22.37
N ALA A 252 0.79 0.92 -22.98
CA ALA A 252 1.41 1.77 -24.00
C ALA A 252 0.69 1.70 -25.35
N TYR A 253 0.21 0.52 -25.71
CA TYR A 253 -0.50 0.26 -26.96
C TYR A 253 -1.43 -0.94 -26.76
N LYS A 254 -2.31 -1.22 -27.72
CA LYS A 254 -3.26 -2.34 -27.65
C LYS A 254 -2.53 -3.66 -27.36
N GLY A 255 -2.71 -4.17 -26.16
CA GLY A 255 -2.10 -5.40 -25.67
C GLY A 255 -0.64 -5.27 -25.22
N LEU A 256 -0.03 -4.07 -25.25
CA LEU A 256 1.31 -3.82 -24.73
C LEU A 256 1.26 -3.13 -23.38
N THR A 257 1.71 -3.81 -22.34
CA THR A 257 1.87 -3.30 -20.98
C THR A 257 3.35 -3.11 -20.68
N LEU A 258 3.71 -1.95 -20.16
CA LEU A 258 5.04 -1.63 -19.67
C LEU A 258 4.96 -1.39 -18.16
N LYS A 259 5.83 -2.06 -17.39
CA LYS A 259 5.93 -1.88 -15.94
C LYS A 259 7.39 -1.73 -15.53
N SER A 260 7.63 -0.90 -14.56
CA SER A 260 8.91 -0.93 -13.86
C SER A 260 8.68 -0.90 -12.36
N LYS A 261 9.53 -1.63 -11.65
CA LYS A 261 9.69 -1.56 -10.21
C LYS A 261 11.16 -1.45 -9.91
N ILE A 262 11.58 -0.27 -9.52
CA ILE A 262 12.97 0.04 -9.21
C ILE A 262 13.11 0.11 -7.69
N ASP A 263 14.10 -0.56 -7.16
CA ASP A 263 14.57 -0.40 -5.80
C ASP A 263 16.10 -0.56 -5.81
N TYR A 264 16.79 0.52 -5.55
CA TYR A 264 18.24 0.58 -5.55
C TYR A 264 18.76 1.34 -4.34
N VAL A 265 19.70 0.74 -3.64
CA VAL A 265 20.36 1.33 -2.48
C VAL A 265 21.87 1.47 -2.73
N SER A 266 22.49 2.48 -2.15
CA SER A 266 23.93 2.75 -2.31
C SER A 266 24.80 1.62 -1.75
N ASP A 267 24.41 1.07 -0.61
CA ASP A 267 25.21 0.12 0.16
C ASP A 267 24.34 -0.98 0.79
N LYS A 268 24.97 -2.03 1.28
CA LYS A 268 24.30 -3.21 1.83
C LYS A 268 23.58 -2.96 3.16
N ASP A 269 24.01 -1.95 3.92
CA ASP A 269 23.50 -1.66 5.26
C ASP A 269 22.43 -0.56 5.23
N TYR A 270 22.13 0.02 4.05
CA TYR A 270 21.17 1.11 3.91
C TYR A 270 19.77 0.76 4.44
N LEU A 271 19.22 -0.40 4.05
CA LEU A 271 17.89 -0.83 4.50
C LEU A 271 17.88 -1.18 5.99
N GLN A 272 18.97 -1.70 6.53
CA GLN A 272 19.09 -1.99 7.95
C GLN A 272 19.01 -0.70 8.78
N ASP A 273 19.63 0.39 8.32
CA ASP A 273 19.67 1.68 9.02
C ASP A 273 18.41 2.54 8.80
N PHE A 274 17.89 2.57 7.58
CA PHE A 274 16.82 3.50 7.17
C PHE A 274 15.50 2.82 6.79
N GLY A 275 15.45 1.48 6.77
CA GLY A 275 14.24 0.74 6.47
C GLY A 275 13.12 1.04 7.48
N THR A 276 11.90 1.19 6.98
CA THR A 276 10.75 1.61 7.78
C THR A 276 10.06 0.46 8.50
N SER A 277 10.26 -0.77 8.00
CA SER A 277 9.69 -2.00 8.57
C SER A 277 10.77 -3.03 8.90
N ALA A 278 10.45 -3.98 9.79
CA ALA A 278 11.34 -5.09 10.09
C ALA A 278 11.58 -5.99 8.87
N LEU A 279 10.58 -6.15 8.01
CA LEU A 279 10.71 -6.91 6.78
C LEU A 279 11.76 -6.27 5.86
N GLU A 280 11.62 -4.96 5.61
CA GLU A 280 12.55 -4.20 4.79
C GLU A 280 13.99 -4.24 5.35
N ARG A 281 14.14 -4.09 6.66
CA ARG A 281 15.46 -4.18 7.34
C ARG A 281 16.10 -5.57 7.28
N SER A 282 15.31 -6.61 7.03
CA SER A 282 15.78 -8.01 6.93
C SER A 282 15.95 -8.51 5.50
N GLU A 283 15.76 -7.64 4.50
CA GLU A 283 15.97 -8.00 3.09
C GLU A 283 17.44 -8.38 2.83
N ASN A 284 17.63 -9.50 2.15
CA ASN A 284 18.95 -10.00 1.76
C ASN A 284 19.38 -9.48 0.38
N SER A 285 18.45 -8.96 -0.39
CA SER A 285 18.68 -8.37 -1.70
C SER A 285 17.58 -7.39 -2.08
N VAL A 286 17.90 -6.37 -2.85
CA VAL A 286 16.89 -5.53 -3.51
C VAL A 286 16.90 -5.81 -5.01
N ARG A 287 15.74 -5.65 -5.63
CA ARG A 287 15.50 -6.00 -7.02
C ARG A 287 14.93 -4.82 -7.79
N SER A 288 15.56 -4.49 -8.91
CA SER A 288 15.04 -3.51 -9.86
C SER A 288 14.66 -4.22 -11.16
N THR A 289 13.42 -4.06 -11.61
CA THR A 289 12.90 -4.73 -12.80
C THR A 289 12.25 -3.74 -13.74
N ILE A 290 12.52 -3.88 -15.03
CA ILE A 290 11.77 -3.27 -16.13
C ILE A 290 11.15 -4.42 -16.91
N PHE A 291 9.86 -4.36 -17.14
CA PHE A 291 9.06 -5.43 -17.72
C PHE A 291 8.18 -4.90 -18.84
N ALA A 292 8.13 -5.64 -19.94
CA ALA A 292 7.22 -5.42 -21.05
C ALA A 292 6.45 -6.71 -21.35
N GLU A 293 5.16 -6.58 -21.55
CA GLU A 293 4.26 -7.68 -21.89
C GLU A 293 3.43 -7.32 -23.12
N GLN A 294 3.47 -8.16 -24.14
CA GLN A 294 2.64 -8.06 -25.31
C GLN A 294 1.67 -9.24 -25.36
N SER A 295 0.39 -8.96 -25.14
CA SER A 295 -0.69 -9.91 -25.37
C SER A 295 -0.97 -10.03 -26.85
N LEU A 296 -0.88 -11.26 -27.38
CA LEU A 296 -1.25 -11.64 -28.73
C LEU A 296 -2.57 -12.45 -28.68
N LYS A 297 -3.18 -12.77 -29.83
CA LYS A 297 -4.49 -13.42 -29.87
C LYS A 297 -4.58 -14.74 -29.08
N LYS A 298 -3.51 -15.54 -29.04
CA LYS A 298 -3.41 -16.84 -28.34
C LYS A 298 -2.02 -17.04 -27.73
N SER A 299 -1.28 -16.00 -27.49
CA SER A 299 0.06 -16.09 -26.95
C SER A 299 0.44 -14.83 -26.21
N LEU A 300 1.42 -14.95 -25.39
CA LEU A 300 1.99 -13.89 -24.57
C LEU A 300 3.48 -13.84 -24.83
N LEU A 301 3.98 -12.64 -25.10
CA LEU A 301 5.40 -12.36 -25.18
C LEU A 301 5.75 -11.43 -24.02
N THR A 302 6.73 -11.81 -23.22
CA THR A 302 7.24 -10.93 -22.15
C THR A 302 8.74 -10.69 -22.34
N ALA A 303 9.18 -9.53 -21.94
CA ALA A 303 10.58 -9.16 -21.85
C ALA A 303 10.82 -8.44 -20.55
N GLU A 304 11.82 -8.90 -19.80
CA GLU A 304 12.19 -8.25 -18.55
C GLU A 304 13.71 -8.07 -18.45
N THR A 305 14.09 -7.00 -17.77
CA THR A 305 15.47 -6.75 -17.36
C THR A 305 15.46 -6.60 -15.87
N THR A 306 16.23 -7.43 -15.16
CA THR A 306 16.28 -7.43 -13.71
C THR A 306 17.69 -7.26 -13.18
N TYR A 307 17.86 -6.25 -12.36
CA TYR A 307 19.08 -6.00 -11.60
C TYR A 307 18.89 -6.38 -10.14
N PHE A 308 19.72 -7.27 -9.63
CA PHE A 308 19.76 -7.67 -8.22
C PHE A 308 20.93 -7.01 -7.52
N LYS A 309 20.69 -6.40 -6.37
CA LYS A 309 21.74 -5.97 -5.45
C LYS A 309 21.72 -6.87 -4.22
N ASN A 310 22.78 -7.66 -4.06
CA ASN A 310 22.97 -8.54 -2.91
C ASN A 310 23.42 -7.71 -1.71
N LEU A 311 22.66 -7.77 -0.62
CA LEU A 311 22.94 -7.04 0.62
C LEU A 311 23.76 -7.87 1.63
N LEU A 312 23.99 -9.15 1.35
CA LEU A 312 24.84 -10.02 2.19
C LEU A 312 26.32 -9.90 1.84
N GLN A 313 26.63 -9.36 0.66
CA GLN A 313 28.01 -9.24 0.17
C GLN A 313 28.50 -7.78 0.20
N LYS A 314 29.82 -7.61 0.28
CA LYS A 314 30.42 -6.28 0.33
C LYS A 314 30.29 -5.53 -1.00
N ASN A 315 30.41 -6.23 -2.14
CA ASN A 315 30.19 -5.72 -3.48
C ASN A 315 29.17 -6.58 -4.22
N ASN A 316 28.74 -6.15 -5.39
CA ASN A 316 27.74 -6.81 -6.21
C ASN A 316 28.33 -7.51 -7.45
N ASP A 317 29.64 -7.55 -7.57
CA ASP A 317 30.33 -7.89 -8.82
C ASP A 317 30.14 -9.37 -9.23
N ALA A 318 29.98 -10.27 -8.26
CA ALA A 318 29.70 -11.69 -8.49
C ALA A 318 28.20 -12.02 -8.62
N THR A 319 27.30 -11.04 -8.43
CA THR A 319 25.84 -11.28 -8.47
C THR A 319 25.35 -11.33 -9.91
N LEU A 320 24.71 -12.43 -10.31
CA LEU A 320 24.13 -12.60 -11.64
C LEU A 320 22.91 -11.68 -11.82
N GLN A 321 22.87 -11.02 -12.98
CA GLN A 321 21.79 -10.15 -13.43
C GLN A 321 21.08 -10.78 -14.63
N TYR A 322 19.77 -10.53 -14.80
CA TYR A 322 19.01 -10.97 -15.96
C TYR A 322 18.90 -9.82 -16.96
N LEU A 323 19.70 -9.88 -18.06
CA LEU A 323 19.88 -8.75 -18.97
C LEU A 323 19.95 -9.19 -20.46
N PRO A 324 18.84 -9.43 -21.17
CA PRO A 324 17.44 -9.54 -20.76
C PRO A 324 16.99 -10.96 -20.40
N PHE A 325 15.74 -11.10 -19.94
CA PHE A 325 14.95 -12.33 -19.92
C PHE A 325 13.72 -12.15 -20.81
N ILE A 326 13.58 -12.95 -21.85
CA ILE A 326 12.46 -12.90 -22.80
C ILE A 326 11.74 -14.24 -22.71
N SER A 327 10.42 -14.23 -22.57
CA SER A 327 9.64 -15.46 -22.59
C SER A 327 8.45 -15.36 -23.56
N PHE A 328 8.15 -16.48 -24.17
CA PHE A 328 7.03 -16.66 -25.07
C PHE A 328 6.20 -17.87 -24.61
N PHE A 329 4.92 -17.65 -24.47
CA PHE A 329 3.96 -18.67 -24.06
C PHE A 329 2.75 -18.67 -24.99
N THR A 330 2.24 -19.84 -25.36
CA THR A 330 0.97 -19.98 -26.06
C THR A 330 -0.11 -20.50 -25.13
N GLU A 331 -1.36 -20.10 -25.33
CA GLU A 331 -2.52 -20.77 -24.77
C GLU A 331 -2.64 -22.19 -25.34
N TYR A 332 -3.53 -23.00 -24.77
CA TYR A 332 -3.86 -24.31 -25.33
C TYR A 332 -4.51 -24.17 -26.71
N ILE A 333 -3.75 -24.54 -27.73
CA ILE A 333 -4.20 -24.49 -29.12
C ILE A 333 -4.82 -25.83 -29.48
N PRO A 334 -6.13 -25.89 -29.80
CA PRO A 334 -6.73 -27.17 -30.24
C PRO A 334 -6.15 -27.56 -31.59
N LEU A 335 -5.53 -28.76 -31.64
CA LEU A 335 -4.90 -29.30 -32.82
C LEU A 335 -5.81 -30.31 -33.56
N PHE A 336 -6.61 -31.10 -32.82
CA PHE A 336 -7.48 -32.08 -33.40
C PHE A 336 -8.81 -32.19 -32.63
N LYS A 337 -9.88 -31.61 -33.18
CA LYS A 337 -11.28 -31.69 -32.71
C LYS A 337 -11.41 -31.63 -31.17
N GLU A 338 -10.67 -30.72 -30.52
CA GLU A 338 -10.65 -30.52 -29.06
C GLU A 338 -10.24 -31.78 -28.25
N LYS A 339 -9.63 -32.77 -28.90
CA LYS A 339 -9.09 -33.97 -28.24
C LYS A 339 -7.59 -33.90 -27.99
N LEU A 340 -6.90 -33.05 -28.75
CA LEU A 340 -5.47 -32.83 -28.65
C LEU A 340 -5.20 -31.33 -28.63
N TYR A 341 -4.42 -30.90 -27.68
CA TYR A 341 -3.99 -29.50 -27.53
C TYR A 341 -2.49 -29.39 -27.62
N GLY A 342 -2.02 -28.34 -28.24
CA GLY A 342 -0.60 -27.96 -28.26
C GLY A 342 -0.36 -26.67 -27.46
N GLU A 343 0.79 -26.62 -26.85
CA GLU A 343 1.29 -25.48 -26.08
C GLU A 343 2.79 -25.34 -26.34
N ILE A 344 3.30 -24.14 -26.41
CA ILE A 344 4.74 -23.87 -26.50
C ILE A 344 5.11 -22.88 -25.41
N THR A 345 6.08 -23.27 -24.60
CA THR A 345 6.78 -22.36 -23.69
C THR A 345 8.22 -22.24 -24.16
N SER A 346 8.72 -21.02 -24.25
CA SER A 346 10.10 -20.77 -24.64
C SER A 346 10.64 -19.57 -23.87
N ASP A 347 11.88 -19.63 -23.45
CA ASP A 347 12.60 -18.51 -22.83
C ASP A 347 13.99 -18.34 -23.41
N LEU A 348 14.44 -17.10 -23.41
CA LEU A 348 15.80 -16.68 -23.67
C LEU A 348 16.22 -15.76 -22.52
N VAL A 349 17.28 -16.13 -21.83
CA VAL A 349 17.83 -15.34 -20.73
C VAL A 349 19.32 -15.16 -20.88
N ASN A 350 19.78 -13.92 -20.67
CA ASN A 350 21.18 -13.59 -20.59
C ASN A 350 21.52 -13.24 -19.14
N PHE A 351 22.47 -13.97 -18.56
CA PHE A 351 22.94 -13.84 -17.18
C PHE A 351 24.28 -13.13 -17.18
N GLU A 352 24.30 -11.91 -16.69
CA GLU A 352 25.47 -11.05 -16.66
C GLU A 352 25.99 -10.79 -15.24
N ARG A 353 27.29 -10.75 -15.06
CA ARG A 353 28.00 -10.30 -13.85
C ARG A 353 29.38 -9.80 -14.19
N LYS A 354 30.01 -9.05 -13.29
CA LYS A 354 31.38 -8.51 -13.54
C LYS A 354 32.48 -9.50 -13.21
N GLU A 355 32.31 -10.33 -12.18
CA GLU A 355 33.27 -11.32 -11.73
C GLU A 355 32.66 -12.72 -11.83
N GLY A 356 33.33 -13.62 -12.53
CA GLY A 356 32.93 -14.98 -12.81
C GLY A 356 32.22 -15.16 -14.17
N ASP A 357 31.89 -16.40 -14.50
CA ASP A 357 31.33 -16.78 -15.79
C ASP A 357 29.98 -16.13 -16.05
N THR A 358 29.71 -15.77 -17.30
CA THR A 358 28.40 -15.29 -17.77
C THR A 358 27.75 -16.32 -18.69
N TYR A 359 26.43 -16.25 -18.82
CA TYR A 359 25.68 -17.30 -19.49
C TYR A 359 24.56 -16.70 -20.34
N ALA A 360 24.34 -17.29 -21.54
CA ALA A 360 23.06 -17.15 -22.22
C ALA A 360 22.37 -18.52 -22.31
N ARG A 361 21.09 -18.58 -21.97
CA ARG A 361 20.29 -19.81 -22.05
C ARG A 361 19.05 -19.58 -22.89
N MET A 362 18.79 -20.49 -23.83
CA MET A 362 17.53 -20.58 -24.55
C MET A 362 16.86 -21.92 -24.18
N THR A 363 15.60 -21.86 -23.78
CA THR A 363 14.77 -23.04 -23.51
C THR A 363 13.61 -23.07 -24.47
N VAL A 364 13.27 -24.25 -24.99
CA VAL A 364 12.06 -24.49 -25.80
C VAL A 364 11.38 -25.76 -25.30
N GLU A 365 10.13 -25.62 -24.88
CA GLU A 365 9.31 -26.74 -24.36
C GLU A 365 7.95 -26.77 -25.07
N PRO A 366 7.83 -27.41 -26.26
CA PRO A 366 6.56 -27.75 -26.84
C PRO A 366 5.92 -28.91 -26.07
N THR A 367 4.63 -28.78 -25.77
CA THR A 367 3.84 -29.78 -25.01
C THR A 367 2.58 -30.13 -25.77
N LEU A 368 2.29 -31.43 -25.83
CA LEU A 368 1.02 -31.97 -26.30
C LEU A 368 0.21 -32.46 -25.11
N ARG A 369 -1.10 -32.21 -25.13
CA ARG A 369 -2.02 -32.56 -24.03
C ARG A 369 -3.27 -33.24 -24.58
N ILE A 370 -3.67 -34.32 -23.94
CA ILE A 370 -4.84 -35.12 -24.27
C ILE A 370 -5.72 -35.19 -23.02
N PRO A 371 -6.73 -34.33 -22.88
CA PRO A 371 -7.74 -34.47 -21.84
C PRO A 371 -8.73 -35.58 -22.20
N TYR A 372 -9.12 -36.35 -21.23
CA TYR A 372 -10.14 -37.38 -21.38
C TYR A 372 -11.02 -37.45 -20.15
N GLN A 373 -12.34 -37.49 -20.34
CA GLN A 373 -13.29 -37.60 -19.26
C GLN A 373 -14.21 -38.79 -19.47
N PHE A 374 -14.35 -39.62 -18.46
CA PHE A 374 -15.21 -40.80 -18.50
C PHE A 374 -15.89 -41.05 -17.15
N LYS A 375 -17.22 -41.07 -17.13
CA LYS A 375 -18.05 -41.36 -15.92
C LYS A 375 -17.60 -40.65 -14.64
N GLY A 376 -17.21 -39.37 -14.75
CA GLY A 376 -16.75 -38.58 -13.62
C GLY A 376 -15.25 -38.65 -13.32
N PHE A 377 -14.52 -39.59 -13.96
CA PHE A 377 -13.05 -39.59 -13.92
C PHE A 377 -12.50 -38.61 -14.95
N ASN A 378 -11.56 -37.78 -14.52
CA ASN A 378 -10.83 -36.90 -15.40
C ASN A 378 -9.40 -37.40 -15.54
N PHE A 379 -8.95 -37.52 -16.78
CA PHE A 379 -7.60 -37.90 -17.14
C PHE A 379 -6.98 -36.84 -18.02
N LEU A 380 -5.71 -36.56 -17.79
CA LEU A 380 -4.91 -35.68 -18.63
C LEU A 380 -3.57 -36.37 -18.89
N ALA A 381 -3.32 -36.71 -20.12
CA ALA A 381 -1.99 -37.16 -20.54
C ALA A 381 -1.26 -36.01 -21.21
N SER A 382 0.02 -35.86 -20.97
CA SER A 382 0.86 -34.88 -21.64
C SER A 382 2.25 -35.42 -21.96
N GLY A 383 2.80 -34.91 -23.06
CA GLY A 383 4.17 -35.16 -23.48
C GLY A 383 4.83 -33.86 -23.88
N SER A 384 5.97 -33.55 -23.29
CA SER A 384 6.77 -32.36 -23.61
C SER A 384 8.16 -32.76 -24.10
N TYR A 385 8.67 -32.03 -25.06
CA TYR A 385 10.09 -32.02 -25.37
C TYR A 385 10.71 -30.84 -24.63
N ILE A 386 11.89 -31.02 -24.02
CA ILE A 386 12.64 -29.96 -23.30
C ILE A 386 13.98 -29.82 -23.98
N GLY A 387 14.16 -28.74 -24.73
CA GLY A 387 15.43 -28.41 -25.36
C GLY A 387 16.06 -27.16 -24.71
N LYS A 388 17.31 -27.25 -24.32
CA LYS A 388 18.07 -26.14 -23.76
C LYS A 388 19.40 -25.97 -24.49
N LEU A 389 19.73 -24.73 -24.79
CA LEU A 389 21.00 -24.31 -25.38
C LEU A 389 21.65 -23.30 -24.43
N TYR A 390 22.89 -23.56 -24.06
CA TYR A 390 23.69 -22.69 -23.22
C TYR A 390 24.88 -22.19 -24.00
N ALA A 391 25.15 -20.88 -23.97
CA ALA A 391 26.41 -20.28 -24.27
C ALA A 391 27.08 -19.88 -22.95
N VAL A 392 28.22 -20.45 -22.64
CA VAL A 392 28.99 -20.19 -21.41
C VAL A 392 30.19 -19.35 -21.81
N ASN A 393 30.23 -18.11 -21.31
CA ASN A 393 31.37 -17.22 -21.48
C ASN A 393 32.18 -17.25 -20.19
N GLN A 394 33.26 -17.98 -20.19
CA GLN A 394 34.14 -18.08 -19.02
C GLN A 394 35.01 -16.82 -18.87
N GLU A 395 35.50 -16.55 -17.67
CA GLU A 395 36.43 -15.46 -17.41
C GLU A 395 37.67 -15.53 -18.32
N ASN A 396 38.08 -16.76 -18.67
CA ASN A 396 39.07 -16.98 -19.70
C ASN A 396 38.37 -17.18 -21.06
N PRO A 397 38.40 -16.22 -22.00
CA PRO A 397 37.70 -16.30 -23.29
C PRO A 397 38.07 -17.52 -24.15
N ASN A 398 39.27 -18.09 -23.95
CA ASN A 398 39.72 -19.29 -24.67
C ASN A 398 38.98 -20.57 -24.21
N GLN A 399 38.17 -20.50 -23.16
CA GLN A 399 37.42 -21.62 -22.62
C GLN A 399 35.89 -21.47 -22.81
N ASN A 400 35.49 -20.49 -23.64
CA ASN A 400 34.06 -20.33 -23.98
C ASN A 400 33.54 -21.60 -24.66
N GLU A 401 32.37 -22.02 -24.26
CA GLU A 401 31.76 -23.26 -24.74
C GLU A 401 30.24 -23.13 -24.97
N THR A 402 29.72 -23.95 -25.86
CA THR A 402 28.27 -24.09 -26.06
C THR A 402 27.88 -25.48 -25.62
N LYS A 403 26.82 -25.58 -24.78
CA LYS A 403 26.26 -26.84 -24.29
C LYS A 403 24.82 -26.96 -24.71
N THR A 404 24.43 -28.16 -25.08
CA THR A 404 23.03 -28.49 -25.41
C THR A 404 22.52 -29.54 -24.46
N PHE A 405 21.27 -29.41 -24.09
CA PHE A 405 20.53 -30.40 -23.31
C PHE A 405 19.19 -30.65 -23.97
N ASN A 406 18.87 -31.95 -24.19
CA ASN A 406 17.62 -32.35 -24.78
C ASN A 406 17.06 -33.52 -23.99
N THR A 407 15.79 -33.44 -23.63
CA THR A 407 15.06 -34.54 -22.96
C THR A 407 13.59 -34.45 -23.28
N TYR A 408 12.84 -35.40 -22.79
CA TYR A 408 11.38 -35.39 -22.86
C TYR A 408 10.78 -35.65 -21.48
N LYS A 409 9.55 -35.17 -21.30
CA LYS A 409 8.75 -35.40 -20.11
C LYS A 409 7.42 -36.02 -20.51
N ILE A 410 7.05 -37.09 -19.85
CA ILE A 410 5.73 -37.69 -19.96
C ILE A 410 5.03 -37.51 -18.62
N ALA A 411 3.82 -37.01 -18.65
CA ALA A 411 3.05 -36.86 -17.42
C ALA A 411 1.60 -37.33 -17.63
N GLY A 412 1.04 -37.92 -16.58
CA GLY A 412 -0.35 -38.31 -16.50
C GLY A 412 -0.98 -37.80 -15.22
N ASP A 413 -2.21 -37.34 -15.30
CA ASP A 413 -3.01 -36.87 -14.15
C ASP A 413 -4.37 -37.59 -14.20
N ALA A 414 -4.78 -38.18 -13.09
CA ALA A 414 -6.07 -38.82 -12.94
C ALA A 414 -6.73 -38.33 -11.66
N ASN A 415 -7.97 -37.88 -11.74
CA ASN A 415 -8.72 -37.48 -10.56
C ASN A 415 -10.22 -37.75 -10.70
N VAL A 416 -10.90 -37.89 -9.57
CA VAL A 416 -12.35 -38.08 -9.52
C VAL A 416 -12.94 -37.20 -8.41
N PRO A 417 -13.77 -36.20 -8.74
CA PRO A 417 -14.48 -35.40 -7.73
C PRO A 417 -15.71 -36.19 -7.23
N LEU A 418 -15.74 -36.49 -5.93
CA LEU A 418 -16.86 -37.12 -5.23
C LEU A 418 -17.57 -36.07 -4.40
N ALA A 419 -18.78 -35.69 -4.79
CA ALA A 419 -19.54 -34.66 -4.15
C ALA A 419 -20.74 -35.20 -3.35
N ARG A 420 -20.96 -34.65 -2.15
CA ARG A 420 -22.13 -34.91 -1.32
C ARG A 420 -22.67 -33.62 -0.74
N MET A 421 -23.99 -33.49 -0.70
CA MET A 421 -24.69 -32.40 -0.03
C MET A 421 -25.28 -32.87 1.31
N TYR A 422 -25.25 -32.00 2.30
CA TYR A 422 -25.87 -32.22 3.62
C TYR A 422 -26.24 -30.90 4.28
N GLN A 423 -27.05 -30.97 5.34
CA GLN A 423 -27.44 -29.82 6.15
C GLN A 423 -26.66 -29.82 7.47
N THR A 424 -26.28 -28.66 7.94
CA THR A 424 -25.63 -28.50 9.24
C THR A 424 -26.03 -27.16 9.89
N ASP A 425 -26.20 -27.18 11.21
CA ASP A 425 -26.41 -25.99 11.99
C ASP A 425 -25.10 -25.40 12.56
N LEU A 426 -23.98 -26.10 12.35
CA LEU A 426 -22.67 -25.65 12.81
C LEU A 426 -22.32 -24.30 12.15
N PHE A 427 -21.97 -23.32 12.95
CA PHE A 427 -21.70 -21.94 12.52
C PHE A 427 -22.78 -21.31 11.63
N ASN A 428 -24.03 -21.80 11.69
CA ASN A 428 -25.16 -21.38 10.85
C ASN A 428 -24.86 -21.52 9.33
N LEU A 429 -24.09 -22.54 8.93
CA LEU A 429 -23.68 -22.73 7.54
C LEU A 429 -24.79 -23.24 6.63
N GLY A 430 -25.82 -23.91 7.18
CA GLY A 430 -26.97 -24.40 6.41
C GLY A 430 -26.63 -25.54 5.45
N THR A 431 -26.89 -25.37 4.16
CA THR A 431 -26.59 -26.39 3.14
C THR A 431 -25.12 -26.38 2.82
N MET A 432 -24.50 -27.56 2.94
CA MET A 432 -23.08 -27.77 2.69
C MET A 432 -22.87 -28.72 1.51
N GLN A 433 -21.87 -28.41 0.71
CA GLN A 433 -21.33 -29.32 -0.30
C GLN A 433 -19.94 -29.77 0.12
N SER A 434 -19.74 -31.05 0.32
CA SER A 434 -18.44 -31.68 0.53
C SER A 434 -17.99 -32.30 -0.79
N VAL A 435 -16.79 -31.94 -1.26
CA VAL A 435 -16.17 -32.51 -2.46
C VAL A 435 -14.83 -33.10 -2.06
N ILE A 436 -14.73 -34.41 -2.15
CA ILE A 436 -13.46 -35.15 -1.97
C ILE A 436 -12.92 -35.48 -3.35
N LYS A 437 -11.68 -35.08 -3.64
CA LYS A 437 -11.03 -35.24 -4.92
C LYS A 437 -9.70 -35.98 -4.74
N PRO A 438 -9.68 -37.34 -4.71
CA PRO A 438 -8.45 -38.08 -4.84
C PRO A 438 -7.83 -37.83 -6.22
N ARG A 439 -6.51 -37.70 -6.26
CA ARG A 439 -5.74 -37.41 -7.46
C ARG A 439 -4.47 -38.26 -7.47
N LEU A 440 -4.12 -38.74 -8.62
CA LEU A 440 -2.87 -39.45 -8.90
C LEU A 440 -2.17 -38.79 -10.08
N GLN A 441 -0.92 -38.43 -9.90
CA GLN A 441 -0.08 -37.86 -10.95
C GLN A 441 1.13 -38.75 -11.16
N TYR A 442 1.44 -39.00 -12.41
CA TYR A 442 2.67 -39.67 -12.82
C TYR A 442 3.54 -38.69 -13.59
N THR A 443 4.83 -38.66 -13.30
CA THR A 443 5.81 -37.85 -14.04
C THR A 443 7.04 -38.68 -14.34
N PHE A 444 7.42 -38.68 -15.60
CA PHE A 444 8.62 -39.37 -16.08
C PHE A 444 9.48 -38.40 -16.89
N ILE A 445 10.75 -38.26 -16.49
CA ILE A 445 11.83 -37.63 -17.23
C ILE A 445 12.98 -38.62 -17.22
N PRO A 446 13.48 -39.10 -18.38
CA PRO A 446 14.52 -40.12 -18.43
C PRO A 446 15.85 -39.60 -17.90
N THR A 447 16.70 -40.51 -17.51
CA THR A 447 18.08 -40.25 -17.13
C THR A 447 18.83 -39.57 -18.28
N ASN A 448 19.42 -38.46 -17.99
CA ASN A 448 20.27 -37.72 -18.93
C ASN A 448 21.69 -37.63 -18.38
N HIS A 449 22.63 -38.27 -19.06
CA HIS A 449 24.04 -38.30 -18.70
C HIS A 449 24.81 -37.04 -19.16
N VAL A 450 24.15 -35.88 -19.23
CA VAL A 450 24.85 -34.66 -19.56
C VAL A 450 25.55 -34.15 -18.29
N SER A 451 26.77 -34.60 -18.07
CA SER A 451 27.65 -34.07 -17.05
C SER A 451 28.04 -32.63 -17.41
N ASN A 452 28.15 -31.78 -16.40
CA ASN A 452 28.66 -30.39 -16.51
C ASN A 452 27.74 -29.36 -17.18
N LEU A 453 26.41 -29.50 -17.07
CA LEU A 453 25.52 -28.39 -17.40
C LEU A 453 25.67 -27.27 -16.36
N PRO A 454 25.60 -26.01 -16.77
CA PRO A 454 25.54 -24.90 -15.83
C PRO A 454 24.27 -25.03 -14.95
N THR A 455 24.42 -24.89 -13.65
CA THR A 455 23.30 -24.76 -12.72
C THR A 455 23.26 -23.31 -12.25
N ILE A 456 22.50 -22.49 -12.94
CA ILE A 456 22.47 -21.04 -12.76
C ILE A 456 21.26 -20.66 -11.91
N ASP A 457 20.11 -21.20 -12.24
CA ASP A 457 18.86 -21.00 -11.53
C ASP A 457 18.07 -22.33 -11.37
N PRO A 458 16.97 -22.34 -10.61
CA PRO A 458 16.18 -23.56 -10.40
C PRO A 458 15.64 -24.21 -11.68
N SER A 459 15.50 -23.46 -12.78
CA SER A 459 15.01 -24.02 -14.05
C SER A 459 16.04 -24.94 -14.73
N ASP A 460 17.31 -24.83 -14.35
CA ASP A 460 18.38 -25.70 -14.86
C ASP A 460 18.36 -27.11 -14.25
N LEU A 461 17.69 -27.25 -13.10
CA LEU A 461 17.58 -28.50 -12.38
C LEU A 461 16.58 -29.45 -13.06
N VAL A 462 16.89 -29.91 -14.27
CA VAL A 462 16.14 -30.96 -14.92
C VAL A 462 16.73 -32.29 -14.49
N VAL A 463 16.15 -32.88 -13.44
CA VAL A 463 16.61 -34.14 -12.86
C VAL A 463 15.82 -35.31 -13.40
N GLU A 464 16.48 -36.50 -13.49
CA GLU A 464 15.78 -37.76 -13.70
C GLU A 464 14.59 -37.87 -12.75
N THR A 465 13.43 -38.09 -13.29
CA THR A 465 12.20 -38.17 -12.54
C THR A 465 11.38 -39.36 -13.00
N ASN A 466 11.01 -40.22 -12.07
CA ASN A 466 10.06 -41.30 -12.30
C ASN A 466 9.24 -41.42 -11.02
N THR A 467 8.18 -40.61 -10.93
CA THR A 467 7.47 -40.40 -9.68
C THR A 467 5.97 -40.59 -9.83
N ILE A 468 5.36 -41.02 -8.75
CA ILE A 468 3.92 -41.00 -8.54
C ILE A 468 3.66 -40.04 -7.38
N THR A 469 2.86 -38.98 -7.62
CA THR A 469 2.34 -38.10 -6.59
C THR A 469 0.86 -38.43 -6.37
N TYR A 470 0.50 -38.76 -5.15
CA TYR A 470 -0.89 -38.95 -4.76
C TYR A 470 -1.33 -37.87 -3.80
N SER A 471 -2.54 -37.36 -4.03
CA SER A 471 -3.11 -36.33 -3.19
C SER A 471 -4.60 -36.54 -2.93
N LEU A 472 -5.03 -36.03 -1.80
CA LEU A 472 -6.43 -35.96 -1.40
C LEU A 472 -6.79 -34.52 -1.13
N ASN A 473 -7.68 -33.97 -1.96
CA ASN A 473 -8.20 -32.63 -1.78
C ASN A 473 -9.64 -32.71 -1.29
N HIS A 474 -9.94 -32.02 -0.21
CA HIS A 474 -11.28 -31.94 0.34
C HIS A 474 -11.72 -30.48 0.40
N TYR A 475 -12.76 -30.16 -0.36
CA TYR A 475 -13.42 -28.85 -0.40
C TYR A 475 -14.72 -28.92 0.36
N LEU A 476 -14.93 -27.99 1.25
CA LEU A 476 -16.17 -27.84 1.99
C LEU A 476 -16.76 -26.45 1.68
N ASN A 477 -17.90 -26.44 0.99
CA ASN A 477 -18.54 -25.23 0.53
C ASN A 477 -19.90 -25.05 1.22
N ALA A 478 -20.18 -23.87 1.76
CA ALA A 478 -21.52 -23.47 2.17
C ALA A 478 -22.26 -22.88 0.96
N LEU A 479 -23.48 -23.38 0.74
CA LEU A 479 -24.31 -22.96 -0.38
C LEU A 479 -25.40 -21.99 0.10
N SER A 480 -25.53 -20.86 -0.54
CA SER A 480 -26.56 -19.86 -0.29
C SER A 480 -27.22 -19.43 -1.58
N LYS A 481 -28.31 -18.64 -1.50
CA LYS A 481 -28.95 -18.03 -2.67
C LYS A 481 -28.02 -17.07 -3.44
N GLN A 482 -26.97 -16.58 -2.79
CA GLN A 482 -25.98 -15.64 -3.36
C GLN A 482 -24.79 -16.36 -4.00
N GLY A 483 -24.71 -17.70 -3.92
CA GLY A 483 -23.64 -18.53 -4.47
C GLY A 483 -23.00 -19.45 -3.44
N ALA A 484 -21.91 -20.11 -3.85
CA ALA A 484 -21.11 -20.98 -3.01
C ALA A 484 -19.96 -20.19 -2.35
N ARG A 485 -19.74 -20.44 -1.04
CA ARG A 485 -18.59 -19.92 -0.28
C ARG A 485 -17.76 -21.09 0.23
N GLU A 486 -16.47 -21.11 -0.08
CA GLU A 486 -15.56 -22.10 0.49
C GLU A 486 -15.40 -21.87 2.01
N VAL A 487 -15.62 -22.92 2.78
CA VAL A 487 -15.52 -22.93 4.24
C VAL A 487 -14.23 -23.61 4.68
N SER A 488 -13.81 -24.64 3.96
CA SER A 488 -12.56 -25.35 4.24
C SER A 488 -11.99 -25.97 2.95
N LEU A 489 -10.68 -25.90 2.83
CA LEU A 489 -9.87 -26.63 1.88
C LEU A 489 -8.81 -27.40 2.68
N LEU A 490 -8.81 -28.74 2.54
CA LEU A 490 -7.74 -29.60 3.02
C LEU A 490 -7.08 -30.27 1.81
N GLU A 491 -5.78 -30.11 1.67
CA GLU A 491 -4.95 -30.78 0.68
C GLU A 491 -3.88 -31.58 1.44
N VAL A 492 -3.77 -32.86 1.09
CA VAL A 492 -2.71 -33.74 1.59
C VAL A 492 -2.05 -34.39 0.38
N GLU A 493 -0.76 -34.23 0.25
CA GLU A 493 -0.01 -34.70 -0.90
C GLU A 493 1.30 -35.35 -0.48
N GLN A 494 1.68 -36.44 -1.20
CA GLN A 494 2.98 -37.09 -1.03
C GLN A 494 3.44 -37.64 -2.36
N THR A 495 4.75 -37.62 -2.60
CA THR A 495 5.40 -38.16 -3.82
C THR A 495 6.23 -39.38 -3.47
N TYR A 496 6.11 -40.40 -4.31
CA TYR A 496 6.92 -41.64 -4.28
C TYR A 496 7.76 -41.74 -5.55
N SER A 497 9.07 -41.97 -5.39
CA SER A 497 9.98 -42.23 -6.50
C SER A 497 10.00 -43.69 -6.85
N LEU A 498 9.71 -43.99 -8.12
CA LEU A 498 9.77 -45.37 -8.68
C LEU A 498 11.20 -45.78 -9.03
N SER A 499 12.08 -44.83 -9.35
CA SER A 499 13.49 -45.06 -9.65
C SER A 499 14.38 -44.02 -8.99
N GLY A 500 15.44 -44.48 -8.30
CA GLY A 500 16.33 -43.57 -7.57
C GLY A 500 15.67 -42.90 -6.37
N ASP A 501 16.38 -41.96 -5.79
CA ASP A 501 15.92 -41.15 -4.66
C ASP A 501 15.40 -39.81 -5.15
N LEU A 502 14.49 -39.22 -4.40
CA LEU A 502 14.01 -37.87 -4.69
C LEU A 502 15.16 -36.87 -4.57
N PRO A 503 15.24 -35.87 -5.46
CA PRO A 503 16.27 -34.85 -5.40
C PRO A 503 16.18 -34.08 -4.07
N ALA A 504 17.33 -33.78 -3.49
CA ALA A 504 17.40 -32.93 -2.32
C ALA A 504 16.84 -31.54 -2.66
N SER A 505 15.77 -31.14 -2.00
CA SER A 505 15.24 -29.79 -2.06
C SER A 505 14.98 -29.30 -0.65
N SER A 506 14.94 -27.99 -0.48
CA SER A 506 14.55 -27.38 0.80
C SER A 506 13.10 -27.72 1.22
N LEU A 507 12.29 -28.24 0.29
CA LEU A 507 10.88 -28.57 0.48
C LEU A 507 10.61 -30.08 0.59
N TYR A 508 11.57 -30.94 0.21
CA TYR A 508 11.40 -32.38 0.24
C TYR A 508 12.47 -33.03 1.12
N SER A 509 12.17 -34.19 1.68
CA SER A 509 13.15 -34.98 2.42
C SER A 509 14.43 -35.12 1.61
N GLY A 510 15.55 -34.89 2.21
CA GLY A 510 16.85 -34.87 1.55
C GLY A 510 17.17 -36.14 0.78
N SER A 511 18.23 -36.10 -0.03
CA SER A 511 18.75 -37.20 -0.83
C SER A 511 18.85 -38.48 -0.03
N GLY A 512 18.48 -39.62 -0.62
CA GLY A 512 18.52 -40.93 -0.03
C GLY A 512 17.17 -41.54 0.34
N HIS A 513 16.06 -40.89 -0.01
CA HIS A 513 14.71 -41.38 0.29
C HIS A 513 13.78 -41.41 -0.91
N LYS A 514 12.95 -42.45 -0.97
CA LYS A 514 11.95 -42.63 -2.06
C LYS A 514 10.63 -41.87 -1.81
N LEU A 515 10.28 -41.62 -0.57
CA LEU A 515 9.09 -40.84 -0.22
C LEU A 515 9.46 -39.39 0.12
N SER A 516 8.69 -38.45 -0.39
CA SER A 516 8.76 -37.08 0.04
C SER A 516 8.16 -36.89 1.44
N ASP A 517 8.40 -35.74 2.04
CA ASP A 517 7.60 -35.28 3.15
C ASP A 517 6.12 -35.28 2.78
N ILE A 518 5.23 -35.46 3.75
CA ILE A 518 3.81 -35.22 3.57
C ILE A 518 3.59 -33.71 3.57
N HIS A 519 3.09 -33.18 2.48
CA HIS A 519 2.63 -31.80 2.38
C HIS A 519 1.17 -31.70 2.79
N VAL A 520 0.88 -30.91 3.79
CA VAL A 520 -0.48 -30.64 4.27
C VAL A 520 -0.77 -29.17 4.14
N ARG A 521 -1.86 -28.83 3.46
CA ARG A 521 -2.43 -27.48 3.43
C ARG A 521 -3.87 -27.53 3.93
N LEU A 522 -4.17 -26.74 4.95
CA LEU A 522 -5.51 -26.59 5.50
C LEU A 522 -5.87 -25.11 5.57
N THR A 523 -6.96 -24.73 4.93
CA THR A 523 -7.57 -23.42 5.10
C THR A 523 -8.99 -23.61 5.65
N MET A 524 -9.38 -22.86 6.66
CA MET A 524 -10.70 -22.89 7.25
C MET A 524 -11.22 -21.47 7.46
N VAL A 525 -12.39 -21.16 6.92
CA VAL A 525 -13.11 -19.90 7.08
C VAL A 525 -14.57 -20.21 7.45
N PRO A 526 -14.81 -20.74 8.66
CA PRO A 526 -16.15 -21.18 9.04
C PRO A 526 -17.14 -20.02 9.11
N THR A 527 -16.68 -18.83 9.47
CA THR A 527 -17.47 -17.59 9.49
C THR A 527 -16.71 -16.47 8.81
N THR A 528 -17.35 -15.33 8.57
CA THR A 528 -16.69 -14.11 8.07
C THR A 528 -15.75 -13.48 9.10
N THR A 529 -15.81 -13.95 10.35
CA THR A 529 -15.05 -13.40 11.48
C THR A 529 -13.89 -14.29 11.91
N LEU A 530 -13.85 -15.53 11.44
CA LEU A 530 -12.87 -16.51 11.89
C LEU A 530 -12.18 -17.17 10.71
N SER A 531 -10.86 -17.17 10.68
CA SER A 531 -10.05 -17.90 9.72
C SER A 531 -8.86 -18.58 10.37
N PHE A 532 -8.52 -19.75 9.83
CA PHE A 532 -7.33 -20.51 10.19
C PHE A 532 -6.68 -21.01 8.91
N ALA A 533 -5.36 -20.95 8.82
CA ALA A 533 -4.58 -21.59 7.75
C ALA A 533 -3.37 -22.30 8.33
N ASN A 534 -3.09 -23.46 7.78
CA ASN A 534 -1.91 -24.25 8.04
C ASN A 534 -1.27 -24.68 6.72
N GLU A 535 0.05 -24.63 6.64
CA GLU A 535 0.84 -25.29 5.61
C GLU A 535 2.03 -25.96 6.29
N SER A 536 2.19 -27.27 6.09
CA SER A 536 3.21 -28.05 6.80
C SER A 536 3.83 -29.09 5.87
N PHE A 537 5.13 -29.30 6.04
CA PHE A 537 5.88 -30.41 5.48
C PHE A 537 6.35 -31.31 6.62
N ILE A 538 5.94 -32.56 6.60
CA ILE A 538 6.14 -33.53 7.67
C ILE A 538 7.02 -34.65 7.14
N ASP A 539 8.20 -34.79 7.69
CA ASP A 539 9.12 -35.87 7.40
C ASP A 539 8.54 -37.21 7.86
N VAL A 540 8.61 -38.23 6.99
CA VAL A 540 8.09 -39.58 7.26
C VAL A 540 9.15 -40.54 7.79
N TYR A 541 10.40 -40.10 7.91
CA TYR A 541 11.53 -40.89 8.38
C TYR A 541 11.94 -40.63 9.83
N GLY A 542 11.14 -39.82 10.54
CA GLY A 542 11.29 -39.65 11.99
C GLY A 542 11.80 -38.28 12.43
N GLU A 543 12.03 -37.35 11.51
CA GLU A 543 12.49 -36.01 11.86
C GLU A 543 11.36 -35.03 12.25
N GLY A 544 10.08 -35.42 12.03
CA GLY A 544 8.92 -34.63 12.37
C GLY A 544 8.65 -33.48 11.39
N PHE A 545 8.22 -32.33 11.88
CA PHE A 545 7.97 -31.16 11.02
C PHE A 545 9.28 -30.58 10.48
N ARG A 546 9.40 -30.47 9.15
CA ARG A 546 10.46 -29.69 8.51
C ARG A 546 10.09 -28.21 8.44
N THR A 547 8.88 -27.93 8.00
CA THR A 547 8.31 -26.60 8.06
C THR A 547 6.87 -26.65 8.53
N ALA A 548 6.45 -25.61 9.24
CA ALA A 548 5.06 -25.41 9.60
C ALA A 548 4.77 -23.91 9.62
N ARG A 549 3.74 -23.50 8.91
CA ARG A 549 3.20 -22.15 8.91
C ARG A 549 1.75 -22.21 9.35
N ASN A 550 1.45 -21.58 10.44
CA ASN A 550 0.11 -21.52 11.00
C ASN A 550 -0.32 -20.07 11.09
N SER A 551 -1.55 -19.76 10.74
CA SER A 551 -2.13 -18.46 10.99
C SER A 551 -3.57 -18.59 11.48
N PHE A 552 -3.91 -17.78 12.44
CA PHE A 552 -5.24 -17.66 13.01
C PHE A 552 -5.62 -16.20 13.00
N THR A 553 -6.81 -15.86 12.51
CA THR A 553 -7.33 -14.50 12.51
C THR A 553 -8.77 -14.50 13.04
N TYR A 554 -9.02 -13.58 13.95
CA TYR A 554 -10.35 -13.30 14.47
C TYR A 554 -10.69 -11.82 14.28
N VAL A 555 -11.85 -11.57 13.70
CA VAL A 555 -12.40 -10.24 13.46
C VAL A 555 -13.66 -10.06 14.30
N GLN A 556 -13.61 -9.16 15.28
CA GLN A 556 -14.82 -8.66 15.95
C GLN A 556 -15.30 -7.43 15.18
N PRO A 557 -16.41 -7.52 14.43
CA PRO A 557 -16.86 -6.41 13.59
C PRO A 557 -16.96 -5.10 14.37
N SER A 558 -16.49 -4.01 13.78
CA SER A 558 -16.50 -2.65 14.32
C SER A 558 -15.71 -2.43 15.61
N LEU A 559 -15.00 -3.45 16.13
CA LEU A 559 -14.24 -3.33 17.37
C LEU A 559 -12.76 -3.62 17.20
N PHE A 560 -12.38 -4.86 16.86
CA PHE A 560 -10.99 -5.21 16.67
C PHE A 560 -10.77 -6.41 15.74
N THR A 561 -9.55 -6.51 15.22
CA THR A 561 -9.02 -7.68 14.53
C THR A 561 -7.77 -8.14 15.25
N THR A 562 -7.67 -9.42 15.53
CA THR A 562 -6.44 -10.02 16.05
C THR A 562 -6.00 -11.17 15.15
N SER A 563 -4.69 -11.29 14.95
CA SER A 563 -4.11 -12.41 14.23
C SER A 563 -2.86 -12.93 14.96
N VAL A 564 -2.70 -14.24 14.92
CA VAL A 564 -1.51 -14.93 15.42
C VAL A 564 -0.97 -15.78 14.30
N ALA A 565 0.30 -15.61 13.96
CA ALA A 565 1.00 -16.44 12.99
C ALA A 565 2.20 -17.12 13.67
N HIS A 566 2.42 -18.37 13.32
CA HIS A 566 3.58 -19.15 13.74
C HIS A 566 4.31 -19.66 12.50
N THR A 567 5.61 -19.44 12.45
CA THR A 567 6.48 -19.92 11.37
C THR A 567 7.59 -20.75 11.97
N TYR A 568 7.64 -22.00 11.53
CA TYR A 568 8.67 -22.95 11.93
C TYR A 568 9.39 -23.47 10.67
N THR A 569 10.71 -23.45 10.71
CA THR A 569 11.57 -24.18 9.75
C THR A 569 12.66 -24.84 10.59
N LYS A 570 12.77 -26.16 10.47
CA LYS A 570 13.72 -26.96 11.24
C LYS A 570 15.11 -26.34 11.19
N ASP A 571 15.73 -26.20 12.34
CA ASP A 571 17.09 -25.66 12.57
C ASP A 571 17.29 -24.19 12.15
N LEU A 572 16.35 -23.58 11.43
CA LEU A 572 16.46 -22.21 10.94
C LEU A 572 15.62 -21.21 11.73
N THR A 573 14.31 -21.39 11.76
CA THR A 573 13.39 -20.42 12.39
C THR A 573 12.34 -21.09 13.25
N ASN A 574 11.98 -20.43 14.35
CA ASN A 574 10.79 -20.77 15.13
C ASN A 574 10.28 -19.45 15.74
N GLU A 575 9.28 -18.85 15.12
CA GLU A 575 8.83 -17.49 15.41
C GLU A 575 7.32 -17.40 15.54
N MET A 576 6.89 -16.56 16.45
CA MET A 576 5.49 -16.14 16.59
C MET A 576 5.34 -14.67 16.28
N LEU A 577 4.30 -14.36 15.56
CA LEU A 577 3.85 -13.01 15.24
C LEU A 577 2.44 -12.83 15.79
N TRP A 578 2.25 -11.82 16.61
CA TRP A 578 0.94 -11.41 17.08
C TRP A 578 0.63 -10.00 16.63
N SER A 579 -0.52 -9.80 15.99
CA SER A 579 -1.03 -8.50 15.58
C SER A 579 -2.42 -8.28 16.16
N LEU A 580 -2.63 -7.07 16.67
CA LEU A 580 -3.92 -6.61 17.17
C LEU A 580 -4.15 -5.19 16.63
N GLY A 581 -5.30 -4.95 16.03
CA GLY A 581 -5.73 -3.64 15.60
C GLY A 581 -7.20 -3.44 15.93
N GLY A 582 -7.56 -2.27 16.44
CA GLY A 582 -8.95 -2.01 16.80
C GLY A 582 -9.25 -0.53 16.98
N LYS A 583 -10.55 -0.22 16.92
CA LYS A 583 -11.05 1.13 17.11
C LYS A 583 -12.17 1.11 18.15
N TYR A 584 -12.06 1.99 19.14
CA TYR A 584 -13.09 2.20 20.14
C TYR A 584 -13.32 3.70 20.35
N ARG A 585 -14.49 4.19 19.98
CA ARG A 585 -14.81 5.62 19.95
C ARG A 585 -13.76 6.39 19.14
N ASP A 586 -13.08 7.34 19.77
CA ASP A 586 -12.06 8.20 19.17
C ASP A 586 -10.65 7.59 19.24
N PHE A 587 -10.48 6.40 19.81
CA PHE A 587 -9.20 5.74 19.95
C PHE A 587 -9.06 4.59 18.95
N GLU A 588 -7.91 4.56 18.26
CA GLU A 588 -7.46 3.44 17.44
C GLU A 588 -6.14 2.92 18.01
N GLY A 589 -6.11 1.63 18.32
CA GLY A 589 -4.91 0.96 18.81
C GLY A 589 -4.39 -0.04 17.79
N ARG A 590 -3.07 -0.13 17.63
CA ARG A 590 -2.39 -1.16 16.85
C ARG A 590 -1.23 -1.71 17.65
N MET A 591 -1.08 -3.02 17.61
CA MET A 591 0.02 -3.73 18.24
C MET A 591 0.54 -4.79 17.27
N HIS A 592 1.84 -4.91 17.18
CA HIS A 592 2.53 -5.90 16.39
C HIS A 592 3.75 -6.39 17.19
N ILE A 593 3.83 -7.68 17.41
CA ILE A 593 4.86 -8.28 18.25
C ILE A 593 5.40 -9.52 17.54
N ARG A 594 6.69 -9.56 17.26
CA ARG A 594 7.38 -10.70 16.70
C ARG A 594 8.40 -11.26 17.71
N TYR A 595 8.29 -12.53 17.99
CA TYR A 595 9.10 -13.23 18.99
C TYR A 595 9.76 -14.46 18.40
N SER A 596 11.08 -14.59 18.55
CA SER A 596 11.82 -15.81 18.22
C SER A 596 11.74 -16.78 19.40
N ILE A 597 11.02 -17.88 19.22
CA ILE A 597 10.98 -18.98 20.18
C ILE A 597 12.35 -19.66 20.22
N LYS A 598 13.01 -19.78 19.04
CA LYS A 598 14.34 -20.38 18.91
C LYS A 598 15.40 -19.64 19.75
N ASP A 599 15.41 -18.30 19.67
CA ASP A 599 16.40 -17.47 20.36
C ASP A 599 15.90 -16.97 21.72
N SER A 600 14.67 -17.32 22.12
CA SER A 600 13.99 -16.85 23.33
C SER A 600 14.03 -15.33 23.49
N SER A 601 13.79 -14.60 22.39
CA SER A 601 13.94 -13.13 22.35
C SER A 601 12.95 -12.44 21.43
N TRP A 602 12.60 -11.20 21.76
CA TRP A 602 11.84 -10.30 20.90
C TRP A 602 12.67 -9.92 19.67
N ILE A 603 12.06 -9.95 18.48
CA ILE A 603 12.69 -9.52 17.23
C ILE A 603 12.35 -8.06 17.00
N ASP A 604 11.05 -7.75 16.99
CA ASP A 604 10.53 -6.39 16.89
C ASP A 604 9.17 -6.28 17.56
N THR A 605 8.85 -5.07 17.99
CA THR A 605 7.54 -4.71 18.53
C THR A 605 7.13 -3.34 18.03
N LEU A 606 5.85 -3.17 17.79
CA LEU A 606 5.24 -1.89 17.48
C LEU A 606 3.96 -1.74 18.30
N TYR A 607 3.85 -0.62 18.99
CA TYR A 607 2.63 -0.20 19.68
C TYR A 607 2.26 1.18 19.17
N SER A 608 1.06 1.33 18.66
CA SER A 608 0.57 2.61 18.16
C SER A 608 -0.79 2.91 18.77
N ILE A 609 -0.96 4.11 19.28
CA ILE A 609 -2.23 4.62 19.78
C ILE A 609 -2.51 5.91 19.06
N THR A 610 -3.64 5.97 18.38
CA THR A 610 -4.17 7.17 17.74
C THR A 610 -5.42 7.62 18.47
N TYR A 611 -5.43 8.85 18.93
CA TYR A 611 -6.63 9.57 19.37
C TYR A 611 -7.13 10.42 18.20
N GLN A 612 -8.33 10.14 17.72
CA GLN A 612 -8.91 10.77 16.53
C GLN A 612 -10.32 11.29 16.83
N PRO A 613 -10.47 12.42 17.50
CA PRO A 613 -11.74 13.14 17.57
C PRO A 613 -12.12 13.69 16.19
N LYS A 614 -13.28 14.39 16.10
CA LYS A 614 -13.86 14.79 14.81
C LYS A 614 -12.96 15.64 13.90
N CYS A 615 -12.02 16.41 14.45
CA CYS A 615 -11.32 17.47 13.72
C CYS A 615 -9.79 17.43 13.76
N TRP A 616 -9.19 16.41 14.38
CA TRP A 616 -7.73 16.21 14.42
C TRP A 616 -7.40 14.77 14.81
N SER A 617 -6.13 14.40 14.70
CA SER A 617 -5.65 13.14 15.26
C SER A 617 -4.27 13.34 15.89
N PHE A 618 -3.99 12.54 16.91
CA PHE A 618 -2.70 12.46 17.54
C PHE A 618 -2.31 10.99 17.67
N THR A 619 -1.17 10.64 17.09
CA THR A 619 -0.66 9.28 17.12
C THR A 619 0.67 9.23 17.84
N VAL A 620 0.79 8.32 18.78
CA VAL A 620 2.07 7.95 19.40
C VAL A 620 2.37 6.52 18.97
N THR A 621 3.56 6.31 18.41
CA THR A 621 4.03 4.99 18.03
C THR A 621 5.35 4.71 18.72
N LEU A 622 5.39 3.62 19.49
CA LEU A 622 6.59 3.05 20.08
C LEU A 622 7.02 1.86 19.22
N THR A 623 8.24 1.88 18.73
CA THR A 623 8.84 0.77 17.99
C THR A 623 10.11 0.31 18.70
N GLN A 624 10.26 -0.99 18.87
CA GLN A 624 11.50 -1.59 19.36
C GLN A 624 11.99 -2.60 18.34
N SER A 625 13.26 -2.57 17.99
CA SER A 625 13.90 -3.46 17.03
C SER A 625 15.19 -4.00 17.64
N ARG A 626 15.51 -5.26 17.37
CA ARG A 626 16.76 -5.89 17.79
C ARG A 626 17.89 -5.66 16.77
N ARG A 627 17.54 -5.50 15.50
CA ARG A 627 18.52 -5.29 14.43
C ARG A 627 17.99 -4.22 13.45
N PRO A 628 18.59 -3.00 13.49
CA PRO A 628 19.50 -2.50 14.52
C PRO A 628 18.83 -2.47 15.89
N ASN A 629 19.64 -2.51 16.97
CA ASN A 629 19.09 -2.35 18.33
C ASN A 629 18.65 -0.89 18.50
N ASP A 630 17.35 -0.64 18.34
CA ASP A 630 16.76 0.68 18.42
C ASP A 630 15.42 0.64 19.13
N THR A 631 15.19 1.64 19.97
CA THR A 631 13.88 1.96 20.52
C THR A 631 13.53 3.36 20.09
N SER A 632 12.44 3.52 19.35
CA SER A 632 12.00 4.81 18.85
C SER A 632 10.57 5.15 19.24
N ILE A 633 10.34 6.42 19.55
CA ILE A 633 9.02 6.99 19.81
C ILE A 633 8.76 8.04 18.75
N LYS A 634 7.70 7.84 17.99
CA LYS A 634 7.23 8.74 16.93
C LYS A 634 5.96 9.45 17.38
N PHE A 635 5.93 10.77 17.19
CA PHE A 635 4.74 11.59 17.39
C PHE A 635 4.25 12.12 16.04
N ASN A 636 2.96 11.98 15.80
CA ASN A 636 2.33 12.48 14.58
C ASN A 636 1.02 13.19 14.92
N VAL A 637 0.81 14.38 14.36
CA VAL A 637 -0.42 15.15 14.44
C VAL A 637 -1.06 15.17 13.06
N GLY A 638 -2.32 14.81 12.96
CA GLY A 638 -3.10 14.87 11.72
C GLY A 638 -4.18 15.94 11.82
N LEU A 639 -4.28 16.80 10.82
CA LEU A 639 -5.34 17.81 10.69
C LEU A 639 -6.14 17.49 9.42
N PRO A 640 -7.39 16.98 9.53
CA PRO A 640 -8.25 16.75 8.37
C PRO A 640 -8.40 18.04 7.55
N GLY A 641 -8.18 17.94 6.25
CA GLY A 641 -8.17 19.08 5.31
C GLY A 641 -6.79 19.70 5.06
N PHE A 642 -5.78 19.41 5.89
CA PHE A 642 -4.40 19.88 5.73
C PHE A 642 -3.40 18.73 5.50
N THR A 643 -3.77 17.50 5.82
CA THR A 643 -2.93 16.34 5.56
C THR A 643 -3.48 15.58 4.36
N THR A 644 -2.69 15.44 3.31
CA THR A 644 -2.91 14.37 2.33
C THR A 644 -2.76 13.05 3.08
N LYS A 645 -3.77 12.17 3.03
CA LYS A 645 -3.57 10.79 3.47
C LYS A 645 -2.38 10.24 2.69
N SER A 646 -1.22 10.09 3.33
CA SER A 646 -0.20 9.19 2.85
C SER A 646 -0.87 7.81 2.81
N GLY A 647 -1.01 7.24 1.63
CA GLY A 647 -1.55 5.91 1.46
C GLY A 647 -0.75 4.94 2.33
N GLY A 648 -1.45 4.24 3.22
CA GLY A 648 -0.92 3.11 3.96
C GLY A 648 -0.96 1.85 3.12
#